data_42ad8d26701c725c3fce27013c1ed4bf
#
_entry.id   42ad8d26701c725c3fce27013c1ed4bf
#
_cell.length_a   1.000
_cell.length_b   1.000
_cell.length_c   1.000
_cell.angle_alpha   90.00
_cell.angle_beta   90.00
_cell.angle_gamma   90.00
#
_symmetry.space_group_name_H-M   'P 1'
#
loop_
_entity.id
_entity.type
_entity.pdbx_description
1 polymer ?
#
loop_
_entity_poly.entity_id
_entity_poly.type
_entity_poly.pdbx_seq_one_letter_code
_entity_poly.pdbx_strand_id
1 'polypeptide(L)'
;MWALFFGTVIIAVIVLYIPGMLAVRGMGASWLVALCTAPAVSLVGYCALGIVYERVGISSSWMTVLVPWLIVCAIVLCVGVMRSARNVQSGAASYLSVEASVRTALLYVVVGLAAGLAVFVYNLDTPYSFLQEYDNGFHLNVLRSFADSGVWSCFDVSKYLADGDASISPLPAGGFYPAGWHVIGALIISLSSLSPELVENALNYTFSSLVFPLSMFVLMAAVFRERTSIVAAGSVATMAFAAFPWGIITWGPLFPNMAADAVLPGVAAVFVLGWNRLCSLRRGSGAGLPWAAILLVIVGALALGLLQPNAVFFALVLLTPYAAYRLALRSVPRDGAPRARDIVAAAALVLVVIAFWTALYASPVMANVFGDTWPRYASKSQALMDVLTVGVVGFPMQLFVAVPIVVGAVYALRHREYAWIVLAYAIVCAMYFFDVSTDGTIKRFLTGFWYSDSHRIAACMAIVGAPMMAMGLEQISEWIAAIARKLRGRQVSLVGIGCVVAALFAVANAMAPAPSVNEQPPTTALQTAGVWLRDGNDLSDYQHMYSSDEQRFVDEVKDVVPDDALVVNVPDDGSGFAYGANGLRVYYRDFRTYRNTNDPRTENEVPESSESVLIRTELDEVSSNVDVQEALRAIGAEYLLLLDEGDMDDQRHLITYNETLWTGITDISDATPGFEVILSEGDMRLYRITY
;
A
#
# COMPACT_ATOMS: atom_id res chain seq x y z
N MET A 1 19.01 8.45 -15.32
CA MET A 1 17.92 7.62 -14.76
C MET A 1 17.77 7.85 -13.24
N TRP A 2 18.70 7.46 -12.37
CA TRP A 2 18.57 7.58 -10.90
C TRP A 2 18.37 9.03 -10.39
N ALA A 3 18.94 10.03 -11.05
CA ALA A 3 18.71 11.45 -10.69
C ALA A 3 17.23 11.85 -10.90
N LEU A 4 16.58 11.32 -11.94
CA LEU A 4 15.13 11.53 -12.18
C LEU A 4 14.31 10.83 -11.10
N PHE A 5 14.66 9.60 -10.73
CA PHE A 5 14.01 8.86 -9.64
C PHE A 5 14.02 9.68 -8.33
N PHE A 6 15.19 10.12 -7.86
CA PHE A 6 15.27 10.91 -6.62
C PHE A 6 14.62 12.28 -6.77
N GLY A 7 14.63 12.87 -7.97
CA GLY A 7 13.86 14.07 -8.29
C GLY A 7 12.36 13.84 -8.11
N THR A 8 11.85 12.70 -8.60
CA THR A 8 10.45 12.30 -8.46
C THR A 8 10.07 12.01 -7.00
N VAL A 9 10.97 11.38 -6.23
CA VAL A 9 10.80 11.22 -4.78
C VAL A 9 10.65 12.59 -4.09
N ILE A 10 11.45 13.57 -4.45
CA ILE A 10 11.33 14.95 -3.90
C ILE A 10 9.97 15.55 -4.27
N ILE A 11 9.51 15.40 -5.51
CA ILE A 11 8.18 15.85 -5.94
C ILE A 11 7.09 15.17 -5.13
N ALA A 12 7.15 13.84 -4.94
CA ALA A 12 6.21 13.09 -4.14
C ALA A 12 6.16 13.59 -2.68
N VAL A 13 7.32 13.85 -2.08
CA VAL A 13 7.42 14.44 -0.73
C VAL A 13 6.76 15.81 -0.67
N ILE A 14 7.02 16.70 -1.62
CA ILE A 14 6.41 18.02 -1.68
C ILE A 14 4.88 17.94 -1.76
N VAL A 15 4.39 17.13 -2.69
CA VAL A 15 2.96 16.93 -2.94
C VAL A 15 2.27 16.32 -1.72
N LEU A 16 2.85 15.30 -1.09
CA LEU A 16 2.27 14.63 0.06
C LEU A 16 2.31 15.47 1.34
N TYR A 17 3.38 16.21 1.57
CA TYR A 17 3.61 16.83 2.87
C TYR A 17 3.20 18.30 2.95
N ILE A 18 3.46 19.13 1.94
CA ILE A 18 3.29 20.57 2.07
C ILE A 18 1.84 20.98 2.32
N PRO A 19 0.83 20.62 1.49
CA PRO A 19 -0.54 21.07 1.71
C PRO A 19 -1.11 20.59 3.03
N GLY A 20 -0.99 19.28 3.30
CA GLY A 20 -1.51 18.70 4.54
C GLY A 20 -0.87 19.27 5.79
N MET A 21 0.45 19.50 5.78
CA MET A 21 1.18 20.12 6.90
C MET A 21 0.64 21.53 7.21
N LEU A 22 0.38 22.34 6.20
CA LEU A 22 -0.20 23.67 6.36
C LEU A 22 -1.59 23.57 7.00
N ALA A 23 -2.44 22.69 6.50
CA ALA A 23 -3.80 22.50 7.02
C ALA A 23 -3.79 22.01 8.47
N VAL A 24 -3.05 20.96 8.78
CA VAL A 24 -2.97 20.37 10.14
C VAL A 24 -2.36 21.37 11.13
N ARG A 25 -1.36 22.12 10.70
CA ARG A 25 -0.77 23.21 11.51
C ARG A 25 -1.78 24.30 11.80
N GLY A 26 -2.59 24.68 10.80
CA GLY A 26 -3.69 25.64 10.95
C GLY A 26 -4.77 25.18 11.92
N MET A 27 -4.97 23.86 12.07
CA MET A 27 -5.87 23.29 13.07
C MET A 27 -5.28 23.28 14.50
N GLY A 28 -4.07 23.81 14.68
CA GLY A 28 -3.43 23.98 15.99
C GLY A 28 -2.53 22.83 16.43
N ALA A 29 -2.20 21.89 15.55
CA ALA A 29 -1.23 20.84 15.86
C ALA A 29 0.20 21.38 15.94
N SER A 30 1.07 20.69 16.68
CA SER A 30 2.53 20.95 16.64
C SER A 30 3.10 20.65 15.25
N TRP A 31 4.26 21.25 14.91
CA TRP A 31 4.91 20.99 13.61
C TRP A 31 5.22 19.51 13.36
N LEU A 32 5.65 18.78 14.39
CA LEU A 32 5.93 17.34 14.26
C LEU A 32 4.66 16.53 13.96
N VAL A 33 3.56 16.80 14.67
CA VAL A 33 2.28 16.13 14.40
C VAL A 33 1.77 16.52 13.00
N ALA A 34 1.87 17.82 12.64
CA ALA A 34 1.43 18.29 11.32
C ALA A 34 2.22 17.60 10.19
N LEU A 35 3.55 17.52 10.31
CA LEU A 35 4.40 16.84 9.34
C LEU A 35 3.99 15.36 9.19
N CYS A 36 3.95 14.61 10.29
CA CYS A 36 3.75 13.16 10.22
C CYS A 36 2.32 12.73 9.84
N THR A 37 1.35 13.65 9.88
CA THR A 37 -0.06 13.37 9.48
C THR A 37 -0.47 14.05 8.17
N ALA A 38 0.42 14.85 7.60
CA ALA A 38 0.17 15.60 6.36
C ALA A 38 -0.30 14.73 5.18
N PRO A 39 0.32 13.53 4.90
CA PRO A 39 -0.04 12.75 3.73
C PRO A 39 -1.54 12.41 3.65
N ALA A 40 -2.17 12.08 4.78
CA ALA A 40 -3.61 11.78 4.82
C ALA A 40 -4.47 12.97 4.38
N VAL A 41 -4.12 14.19 4.80
CA VAL A 41 -4.89 15.41 4.49
C VAL A 41 -4.67 15.84 3.05
N SER A 42 -3.44 15.75 2.54
CA SER A 42 -3.13 16.05 1.14
C SER A 42 -3.91 15.14 0.22
N LEU A 43 -3.85 13.82 0.45
CA LEU A 43 -4.52 12.80 -0.34
C LEU A 43 -6.04 13.01 -0.41
N VAL A 44 -6.70 13.21 0.74
CA VAL A 44 -8.15 13.42 0.77
C VAL A 44 -8.56 14.64 -0.05
N GLY A 45 -7.76 15.71 0.00
CA GLY A 45 -8.02 16.89 -0.80
C GLY A 45 -7.94 16.64 -2.30
N TYR A 46 -6.93 15.90 -2.75
CA TYR A 46 -6.77 15.56 -4.15
C TYR A 46 -7.89 14.66 -4.66
N CYS A 47 -8.20 13.59 -3.92
CA CYS A 47 -9.30 12.71 -4.28
C CYS A 47 -10.66 13.42 -4.28
N ALA A 48 -10.91 14.29 -3.29
CA ALA A 48 -12.16 15.04 -3.24
C ALA A 48 -12.32 15.98 -4.44
N LEU A 49 -11.25 16.67 -4.85
CA LEU A 49 -11.26 17.51 -6.05
C LEU A 49 -11.43 16.67 -7.31
N GLY A 50 -10.73 15.55 -7.45
CA GLY A 50 -10.88 14.64 -8.60
C GLY A 50 -12.31 14.14 -8.77
N ILE A 51 -12.97 13.71 -7.68
CA ILE A 51 -14.37 13.28 -7.67
C ILE A 51 -15.31 14.44 -8.08
N VAL A 52 -15.08 15.64 -7.56
CA VAL A 52 -15.93 16.79 -7.92
C VAL A 52 -15.72 17.16 -9.38
N TYR A 53 -14.50 17.16 -9.87
CA TYR A 53 -14.17 17.54 -11.23
C TYR A 53 -14.74 16.58 -12.27
N GLU A 54 -14.66 15.28 -12.00
CA GLU A 54 -15.33 14.26 -12.83
C GLU A 54 -16.83 14.58 -12.99
N ARG A 55 -17.54 14.94 -11.89
CA ARG A 55 -18.98 15.24 -11.91
C ARG A 55 -19.34 16.54 -12.63
N VAL A 56 -18.44 17.51 -12.68
CA VAL A 56 -18.68 18.82 -13.33
C VAL A 56 -18.00 18.96 -14.70
N GLY A 57 -17.34 17.91 -15.19
CA GLY A 57 -16.67 17.88 -16.49
C GLY A 57 -15.39 18.74 -16.56
N ILE A 58 -14.67 18.88 -15.43
CA ILE A 58 -13.38 19.58 -15.37
C ILE A 58 -12.25 18.55 -15.42
N SER A 59 -11.32 18.70 -16.35
CA SER A 59 -10.13 17.85 -16.40
C SER A 59 -9.20 18.12 -15.20
N SER A 60 -8.83 17.05 -14.52
CA SER A 60 -7.86 17.07 -13.40
C SER A 60 -6.44 17.19 -13.92
N SER A 61 -5.66 18.07 -13.30
CA SER A 61 -4.24 18.29 -13.55
C SER A 61 -3.58 18.86 -12.30
N TRP A 62 -2.26 19.00 -12.31
CA TRP A 62 -1.58 19.65 -11.18
C TRP A 62 -2.08 21.09 -10.96
N MET A 63 -2.43 21.82 -12.02
CA MET A 63 -2.97 23.18 -11.90
C MET A 63 -4.37 23.22 -11.27
N THR A 64 -5.23 22.28 -11.65
CA THR A 64 -6.63 22.26 -11.19
C THR A 64 -6.78 21.56 -9.84
N VAL A 65 -5.88 20.63 -9.45
CA VAL A 65 -5.98 19.86 -8.22
C VAL A 65 -5.01 20.36 -7.15
N LEU A 66 -3.69 20.41 -7.43
CA LEU A 66 -2.68 20.79 -6.42
C LEU A 66 -2.80 22.25 -6.00
N VAL A 67 -2.90 23.16 -6.99
CA VAL A 67 -2.89 24.61 -6.70
C VAL A 67 -4.10 25.03 -5.86
N PRO A 68 -5.35 24.71 -6.20
CA PRO A 68 -6.51 25.05 -5.37
C PRO A 68 -6.44 24.43 -3.98
N TRP A 69 -6.01 23.17 -3.86
CA TRP A 69 -5.89 22.53 -2.56
C TRP A 69 -4.83 23.19 -1.69
N LEU A 70 -3.68 23.56 -2.26
CA LEU A 70 -2.64 24.30 -1.57
C LEU A 70 -3.14 25.67 -1.06
N ILE A 71 -3.93 26.39 -1.87
CA ILE A 71 -4.57 27.64 -1.47
C ILE A 71 -5.52 27.43 -0.29
N VAL A 72 -6.38 26.41 -0.34
CA VAL A 72 -7.28 26.07 0.78
C VAL A 72 -6.48 25.80 2.06
N CYS A 73 -5.42 24.99 1.97
CA CYS A 73 -4.57 24.64 3.11
C CYS A 73 -3.84 25.90 3.66
N ALA A 74 -3.38 26.79 2.81
CA ALA A 74 -2.76 28.05 3.21
C ALA A 74 -3.76 28.98 3.92
N ILE A 75 -5.01 29.05 3.44
CA ILE A 75 -6.08 29.82 4.11
C ILE A 75 -6.36 29.22 5.50
N VAL A 76 -6.44 27.89 5.62
CA VAL A 76 -6.63 27.22 6.92
C VAL A 76 -5.49 27.56 7.88
N LEU A 77 -4.25 27.57 7.40
CA LEU A 77 -3.08 28.00 8.19
C LEU A 77 -3.22 29.47 8.65
N CYS A 78 -3.51 30.38 7.74
CA CYS A 78 -3.65 31.79 8.04
C CYS A 78 -4.74 32.06 9.09
N VAL A 79 -5.92 31.44 8.91
CA VAL A 79 -7.03 31.54 9.87
C VAL A 79 -6.63 30.96 11.24
N GLY A 80 -5.94 29.82 11.26
CA GLY A 80 -5.45 29.19 12.50
C GLY A 80 -4.46 30.08 13.25
N VAL A 81 -3.49 30.67 12.54
CA VAL A 81 -2.51 31.60 13.11
C VAL A 81 -3.19 32.85 13.67
N MET A 82 -4.14 33.45 12.93
CA MET A 82 -4.89 34.63 13.40
C MET A 82 -5.73 34.31 14.66
N ARG A 83 -6.37 33.15 14.73
CA ARG A 83 -7.11 32.70 15.92
C ARG A 83 -6.18 32.49 17.12
N SER A 84 -5.02 31.86 16.89
CA SER A 84 -4.01 31.61 17.90
C SER A 84 -3.44 32.92 18.47
N ALA A 85 -3.17 33.92 17.62
CA ALA A 85 -2.69 35.24 18.03
C ALA A 85 -3.71 35.98 18.94
N ARG A 86 -5.01 35.83 18.67
CA ARG A 86 -6.08 36.40 19.51
C ARG A 86 -6.24 35.69 20.86
N ASN A 87 -5.85 34.41 20.94
CA ASN A 87 -6.00 33.55 22.13
C ASN A 87 -4.74 33.46 22.99
N VAL A 88 -3.67 34.23 22.66
CA VAL A 88 -2.38 34.22 23.41
C VAL A 88 -2.51 34.46 24.91
N GLN A 89 -3.61 35.06 25.35
CA GLN A 89 -3.91 35.29 26.81
C GLN A 89 -4.25 33.98 27.57
N SER A 90 -4.54 32.86 26.91
CA SER A 90 -4.98 31.63 27.59
C SER A 90 -3.89 30.62 27.90
N GLY A 91 -2.64 30.77 27.38
CA GLY A 91 -1.49 29.94 27.74
C GLY A 91 -1.62 28.42 27.53
N ALA A 92 -2.69 27.95 26.88
CA ALA A 92 -2.97 26.53 26.73
C ALA A 92 -2.11 25.89 25.63
N ALA A 93 -1.21 24.99 26.00
CA ALA A 93 -0.47 24.17 25.04
C ALA A 93 -1.42 23.32 24.19
N SER A 94 -1.09 23.14 22.90
CA SER A 94 -1.89 22.30 22.01
C SER A 94 -1.91 20.85 22.50
N TYR A 95 -3.10 20.25 22.58
CA TYR A 95 -3.23 18.82 22.87
C TYR A 95 -2.81 17.92 21.67
N LEU A 96 -2.74 18.50 20.45
CA LEU A 96 -2.17 17.86 19.27
C LEU A 96 -0.66 18.12 19.19
N SER A 97 0.06 17.68 20.22
CA SER A 97 1.51 17.76 20.31
C SER A 97 2.10 16.51 20.92
N VAL A 98 3.33 16.19 20.56
CA VAL A 98 4.11 15.08 21.11
C VAL A 98 5.37 15.60 21.77
N GLU A 99 5.76 14.98 22.88
CA GLU A 99 6.99 15.27 23.61
C GLU A 99 8.15 14.46 23.00
N ALA A 100 8.57 14.86 21.79
CA ALA A 100 9.66 14.21 21.08
C ALA A 100 10.53 15.24 20.38
N SER A 101 11.81 14.91 20.19
CA SER A 101 12.76 15.80 19.56
C SER A 101 12.76 15.63 18.03
N VAL A 102 13.10 16.71 17.32
CA VAL A 102 13.36 16.66 15.86
C VAL A 102 14.50 15.66 15.55
N ARG A 103 15.48 15.51 16.42
CA ARG A 103 16.57 14.53 16.25
C ARG A 103 16.05 13.11 16.21
N THR A 104 15.04 12.77 17.04
CA THR A 104 14.42 11.45 17.03
C THR A 104 13.60 11.24 15.76
N ALA A 105 12.89 12.25 15.28
CA ALA A 105 12.20 12.18 13.98
C ALA A 105 13.19 11.95 12.83
N LEU A 106 14.31 12.68 12.81
CA LEU A 106 15.37 12.48 11.81
C LEU A 106 15.96 11.08 11.85
N LEU A 107 16.06 10.45 13.04
CA LEU A 107 16.52 9.06 13.14
C LEU A 107 15.59 8.09 12.39
N TYR A 108 14.26 8.26 12.50
CA TYR A 108 13.30 7.47 11.72
C TYR A 108 13.45 7.71 10.21
N VAL A 109 13.65 8.95 9.79
CA VAL A 109 13.90 9.28 8.39
C VAL A 109 15.17 8.60 7.89
N VAL A 110 16.29 8.72 8.63
CA VAL A 110 17.57 8.13 8.21
C VAL A 110 17.48 6.60 8.14
N VAL A 111 16.89 5.97 9.15
CA VAL A 111 16.73 4.49 9.17
C VAL A 111 15.78 4.04 8.06
N GLY A 112 14.67 4.75 7.86
CA GLY A 112 13.71 4.43 6.81
C GLY A 112 14.31 4.54 5.41
N LEU A 113 14.96 5.67 5.10
CA LEU A 113 15.62 5.87 3.81
C LEU A 113 16.76 4.86 3.59
N ALA A 114 17.56 4.56 4.61
CA ALA A 114 18.64 3.57 4.51
C ALA A 114 18.10 2.16 4.26
N ALA A 115 17.03 1.75 4.95
CA ALA A 115 16.37 0.46 4.73
C ALA A 115 15.78 0.39 3.31
N GLY A 116 15.12 1.46 2.86
CA GLY A 116 14.58 1.54 1.50
C GLY A 116 15.64 1.52 0.42
N LEU A 117 16.77 2.19 0.63
CA LEU A 117 17.91 2.08 -0.29
C LEU A 117 18.45 0.65 -0.36
N ALA A 118 18.58 -0.03 0.79
CA ALA A 118 19.17 -1.36 0.87
C ALA A 118 18.24 -2.48 0.36
N VAL A 119 16.93 -2.39 0.63
CA VAL A 119 15.99 -3.48 0.29
C VAL A 119 15.26 -3.20 -1.01
N PHE A 120 14.87 -1.95 -1.29
CA PHE A 120 14.09 -1.61 -2.48
C PHE A 120 14.99 -1.13 -3.63
N VAL A 121 15.65 0.02 -3.47
CA VAL A 121 16.38 0.67 -4.58
C VAL A 121 17.54 -0.18 -5.09
N TYR A 122 18.30 -0.83 -4.19
CA TYR A 122 19.43 -1.69 -4.57
C TYR A 122 19.00 -2.92 -5.37
N ASN A 123 17.76 -3.34 -5.26
CA ASN A 123 17.20 -4.51 -5.93
C ASN A 123 16.33 -4.18 -7.15
N LEU A 124 16.24 -2.90 -7.54
CA LEU A 124 15.72 -2.51 -8.84
C LEU A 124 16.87 -2.56 -9.86
N ASP A 125 16.67 -3.19 -10.99
CA ASP A 125 17.63 -3.17 -12.09
C ASP A 125 17.78 -1.75 -12.64
N THR A 126 16.67 -1.11 -12.94
CA THR A 126 16.59 0.31 -13.31
C THR A 126 15.47 1.02 -12.55
N PRO A 127 15.44 2.36 -12.52
CA PRO A 127 14.29 3.09 -11.95
C PRO A 127 12.97 2.88 -12.71
N TYR A 128 13.02 2.31 -13.89
CA TYR A 128 11.88 2.00 -14.76
C TYR A 128 11.47 0.52 -14.69
N SER A 129 12.19 -0.30 -13.94
CA SER A 129 11.81 -1.69 -13.67
C SER A 129 10.51 -1.75 -12.90
N PHE A 130 9.67 -2.72 -13.18
CA PHE A 130 8.40 -2.90 -12.47
C PHE A 130 8.09 -4.38 -12.30
N LEU A 131 7.34 -4.71 -11.26
CA LEU A 131 6.90 -6.06 -11.00
C LEU A 131 5.89 -6.50 -12.05
N GLN A 132 6.20 -7.58 -12.78
CA GLN A 132 5.35 -8.10 -13.85
C GLN A 132 4.34 -9.09 -13.29
N GLU A 133 3.41 -8.54 -12.54
CA GLU A 133 2.35 -9.26 -11.88
C GLU A 133 0.98 -8.71 -12.30
N TYR A 134 -0.04 -9.54 -12.18
CA TYR A 134 -1.41 -9.22 -12.55
C TYR A 134 -1.90 -7.85 -12.04
N ASP A 135 -1.75 -7.59 -10.72
CA ASP A 135 -2.22 -6.35 -10.11
C ASP A 135 -1.41 -5.14 -10.60
N ASN A 136 -0.14 -5.33 -10.99
CA ASN A 136 0.67 -4.22 -11.49
C ASN A 136 0.30 -3.79 -12.91
N GLY A 137 -0.14 -4.72 -13.75
CA GLY A 137 -0.73 -4.36 -15.04
C GLY A 137 -1.93 -3.42 -14.87
N PHE A 138 -2.78 -3.67 -13.86
CA PHE A 138 -3.85 -2.74 -13.49
C PHE A 138 -3.29 -1.40 -13.01
N HIS A 139 -2.30 -1.39 -12.12
CA HIS A 139 -1.78 -0.14 -11.54
C HIS A 139 -1.14 0.76 -12.60
N LEU A 140 -0.26 0.24 -13.43
CA LEU A 140 0.40 1.01 -14.49
C LEU A 140 -0.60 1.55 -15.51
N ASN A 141 -1.53 0.70 -15.99
CA ASN A 141 -2.54 1.11 -16.95
C ASN A 141 -3.50 2.17 -16.39
N VAL A 142 -3.89 2.09 -15.11
CA VAL A 142 -4.72 3.13 -14.46
C VAL A 142 -3.94 4.42 -14.25
N LEU A 143 -2.66 4.36 -13.86
CA LEU A 143 -1.82 5.55 -13.75
C LEU A 143 -1.75 6.32 -15.08
N ARG A 144 -1.52 5.61 -16.18
CA ARG A 144 -1.51 6.17 -17.54
C ARG A 144 -2.89 6.73 -17.90
N SER A 145 -3.94 5.93 -17.74
CA SER A 145 -5.31 6.31 -18.08
C SER A 145 -5.78 7.57 -17.32
N PHE A 146 -5.43 7.70 -16.03
CA PHE A 146 -5.70 8.91 -15.25
C PHE A 146 -4.90 10.11 -15.76
N ALA A 147 -3.62 9.91 -16.10
CA ALA A 147 -2.76 10.98 -16.60
C ALA A 147 -3.24 11.50 -17.95
N ASP A 148 -3.60 10.59 -18.87
CA ASP A 148 -4.01 10.92 -20.23
C ASP A 148 -5.42 11.53 -20.27
N SER A 149 -6.39 10.99 -19.50
CA SER A 149 -7.78 11.46 -19.50
C SER A 149 -8.03 12.72 -18.66
N GLY A 150 -7.24 12.90 -17.60
CA GLY A 150 -7.54 13.90 -16.56
C GLY A 150 -8.80 13.59 -15.74
N VAL A 151 -9.27 12.34 -15.71
CA VAL A 151 -10.37 11.86 -14.85
C VAL A 151 -9.79 11.12 -13.64
N TRP A 152 -9.71 11.82 -12.48
CA TRP A 152 -9.07 11.28 -11.27
C TRP A 152 -10.09 10.97 -10.18
N SER A 153 -11.08 10.14 -10.50
CA SER A 153 -12.17 9.81 -9.58
C SER A 153 -12.13 8.34 -9.15
N CYS A 154 -12.25 8.09 -7.84
CA CYS A 154 -12.38 6.72 -7.34
C CYS A 154 -13.74 6.06 -7.67
N PHE A 155 -14.71 6.81 -8.23
CA PHE A 155 -16.01 6.28 -8.67
C PHE A 155 -16.06 5.94 -10.15
N ASP A 156 -15.02 6.32 -10.90
CA ASP A 156 -14.88 6.02 -12.33
C ASP A 156 -13.43 5.62 -12.63
N VAL A 157 -13.02 4.45 -12.12
CA VAL A 157 -11.67 3.94 -12.35
C VAL A 157 -11.68 2.95 -13.49
N SER A 158 -10.94 3.27 -14.54
CA SER A 158 -10.80 2.42 -15.73
C SER A 158 -9.44 2.61 -16.40
N LYS A 159 -9.00 1.57 -17.09
CA LYS A 159 -7.85 1.61 -18.01
C LYS A 159 -8.21 2.26 -19.37
N TYR A 160 -9.46 2.60 -19.58
CA TYR A 160 -10.03 3.08 -20.84
C TYR A 160 -10.73 4.43 -20.68
N LEU A 161 -10.14 5.37 -19.91
CA LEU A 161 -10.71 6.71 -19.69
C LEU A 161 -10.29 7.74 -20.74
N ALA A 162 -9.26 7.48 -21.54
CA ALA A 162 -8.82 8.40 -22.58
C ALA A 162 -9.91 8.57 -23.65
N ASP A 163 -9.87 9.67 -24.38
CA ASP A 163 -10.92 10.09 -25.35
C ASP A 163 -11.34 8.94 -26.29
N GLY A 164 -12.60 8.55 -26.20
CA GLY A 164 -13.20 7.50 -27.03
C GLY A 164 -12.95 6.05 -26.56
N ASP A 165 -11.96 5.78 -25.72
CA ASP A 165 -11.58 4.41 -25.33
C ASP A 165 -12.68 3.70 -24.52
N ALA A 166 -13.44 4.43 -23.70
CA ALA A 166 -14.53 3.82 -22.92
C ALA A 166 -15.60 3.14 -23.79
N SER A 167 -15.82 3.63 -25.01
CA SER A 167 -16.82 3.08 -25.94
C SER A 167 -16.36 1.81 -26.64
N ILE A 168 -15.05 1.55 -26.69
CA ILE A 168 -14.45 0.39 -27.35
C ILE A 168 -13.88 -0.62 -26.35
N SER A 169 -14.00 -0.34 -25.06
CA SER A 169 -13.45 -1.23 -24.02
C SER A 169 -13.97 -2.66 -24.17
N PRO A 170 -13.08 -3.69 -24.19
CA PRO A 170 -13.49 -5.09 -24.27
C PRO A 170 -14.42 -5.52 -23.14
N LEU A 171 -14.14 -4.98 -21.95
CA LEU A 171 -14.91 -5.20 -20.73
C LEU A 171 -15.53 -3.88 -20.29
N PRO A 172 -16.67 -3.87 -19.58
CA PRO A 172 -17.29 -2.62 -19.14
C PRO A 172 -16.27 -1.73 -18.41
N ALA A 173 -16.15 -0.52 -18.93
CA ALA A 173 -15.27 0.49 -18.38
C ALA A 173 -15.91 1.17 -17.17
N GLY A 174 -15.06 1.52 -16.20
CA GLY A 174 -15.43 2.33 -15.04
C GLY A 174 -16.02 1.55 -13.88
N GLY A 175 -15.88 2.13 -12.70
CA GLY A 175 -16.40 1.57 -11.47
C GLY A 175 -15.68 2.11 -10.25
N PHE A 176 -16.19 1.75 -9.06
CA PHE A 176 -15.56 2.13 -7.82
C PHE A 176 -14.29 1.31 -7.57
N TYR A 177 -13.19 2.02 -7.36
CA TYR A 177 -11.95 1.46 -6.84
C TYR A 177 -11.26 2.47 -5.90
N PRO A 178 -10.62 2.05 -4.78
CA PRO A 178 -9.90 2.95 -3.88
C PRO A 178 -8.61 3.48 -4.54
N ALA A 179 -8.75 4.49 -5.40
CA ALA A 179 -7.72 4.97 -6.30
C ALA A 179 -6.80 6.07 -5.72
N GLY A 180 -6.78 6.28 -4.40
CA GLY A 180 -6.02 7.38 -3.80
C GLY A 180 -4.52 7.36 -4.14
N TRP A 181 -3.91 6.19 -4.22
CA TRP A 181 -2.52 6.02 -4.63
C TRP A 181 -2.32 6.42 -6.11
N HIS A 182 -3.23 6.02 -6.99
CA HIS A 182 -3.20 6.38 -8.42
C HIS A 182 -3.43 7.88 -8.66
N VAL A 183 -4.30 8.52 -7.88
CA VAL A 183 -4.53 9.98 -7.95
C VAL A 183 -3.23 10.74 -7.63
N ILE A 184 -2.46 10.30 -6.62
CA ILE A 184 -1.16 10.91 -6.32
C ILE A 184 -0.17 10.67 -7.47
N GLY A 185 -0.13 9.45 -8.02
CA GLY A 185 0.72 9.11 -9.16
C GLY A 185 0.38 9.94 -10.39
N ALA A 186 -0.88 10.03 -10.77
CA ALA A 186 -1.34 10.85 -11.89
C ALA A 186 -1.02 12.35 -11.69
N LEU A 187 -1.15 12.85 -10.46
CA LEU A 187 -0.75 14.22 -10.12
C LEU A 187 0.76 14.45 -10.33
N ILE A 188 1.60 13.48 -9.96
CA ILE A 188 3.05 13.57 -10.17
C ILE A 188 3.38 13.48 -11.66
N ILE A 189 2.75 12.57 -12.41
CA ILE A 189 2.90 12.47 -13.88
C ILE A 189 2.49 13.80 -14.53
N SER A 190 1.34 14.34 -14.17
CA SER A 190 0.86 15.64 -14.69
C SER A 190 1.81 16.81 -14.41
N LEU A 191 2.56 16.75 -13.29
CA LEU A 191 3.54 17.80 -12.90
C LEU A 191 4.89 17.63 -13.59
N SER A 192 5.31 16.39 -13.86
CA SER A 192 6.68 16.05 -14.26
C SER A 192 6.79 15.55 -15.71
N SER A 193 5.68 15.08 -16.30
CA SER A 193 5.65 14.38 -17.59
C SER A 193 6.56 13.14 -17.63
N LEU A 194 6.78 12.52 -16.48
CA LEU A 194 7.56 11.28 -16.35
C LEU A 194 6.66 10.05 -16.54
N SER A 195 7.28 8.93 -16.87
CA SER A 195 6.56 7.69 -17.11
C SER A 195 5.96 7.06 -15.85
N PRO A 196 4.86 6.29 -15.97
CA PRO A 196 4.18 5.67 -14.83
C PRO A 196 5.07 4.77 -13.99
N GLU A 197 5.93 3.95 -14.57
CA GLU A 197 6.81 3.01 -13.85
C GLU A 197 7.82 3.74 -12.95
N LEU A 198 8.39 4.84 -13.44
CA LEU A 198 9.29 5.67 -12.64
C LEU A 198 8.56 6.32 -11.47
N VAL A 199 7.33 6.81 -11.70
CA VAL A 199 6.49 7.43 -10.67
C VAL A 199 6.01 6.40 -9.67
N GLU A 200 5.64 5.20 -10.11
CA GLU A 200 5.28 4.06 -9.27
C GLU A 200 6.40 3.73 -8.27
N ASN A 201 7.62 3.51 -8.76
CA ASN A 201 8.77 3.20 -7.92
C ASN A 201 9.11 4.33 -6.95
N ALA A 202 9.05 5.58 -7.39
CA ALA A 202 9.31 6.73 -6.53
C ALA A 202 8.23 6.89 -5.44
N LEU A 203 6.96 6.61 -5.74
CA LEU A 203 5.87 6.60 -4.77
C LEU A 203 6.05 5.47 -3.76
N ASN A 204 6.31 4.25 -4.22
CA ASN A 204 6.50 3.09 -3.36
C ASN A 204 7.68 3.29 -2.41
N TYR A 205 8.80 3.84 -2.91
CA TYR A 205 9.92 4.25 -2.06
C TYR A 205 9.52 5.33 -1.05
N THR A 206 8.76 6.34 -1.47
CA THR A 206 8.33 7.43 -0.58
C THR A 206 7.41 6.93 0.53
N PHE A 207 6.42 6.10 0.22
CA PHE A 207 5.50 5.56 1.23
C PHE A 207 6.19 4.59 2.18
N SER A 208 6.97 3.65 1.66
CA SER A 208 7.66 2.63 2.48
C SER A 208 8.78 3.21 3.34
N SER A 209 9.55 4.16 2.81
CA SER A 209 10.84 4.59 3.40
C SER A 209 10.78 5.95 4.11
N LEU A 210 9.72 6.73 3.91
CA LEU A 210 9.56 8.04 4.54
C LEU A 210 8.22 8.19 5.25
N VAL A 211 7.09 7.92 4.56
CA VAL A 211 5.77 8.11 5.16
C VAL A 211 5.56 7.14 6.31
N PHE A 212 5.83 5.87 6.13
CA PHE A 212 5.69 4.86 7.18
C PHE A 212 6.55 5.15 8.42
N PRO A 213 7.87 5.37 8.31
CA PRO A 213 8.68 5.70 9.48
C PRO A 213 8.23 6.96 10.22
N LEU A 214 7.88 8.04 9.52
CA LEU A 214 7.40 9.26 10.16
C LEU A 214 6.03 9.08 10.82
N SER A 215 5.13 8.31 10.23
CA SER A 215 3.84 7.95 10.80
C SER A 215 4.02 7.10 12.07
N MET A 216 4.94 6.13 12.05
CA MET A 216 5.28 5.34 13.23
C MET A 216 5.96 6.19 14.30
N PHE A 217 6.85 7.11 13.95
CA PHE A 217 7.44 8.04 14.90
C PHE A 217 6.40 8.79 15.72
N VAL A 218 5.40 9.41 15.05
CA VAL A 218 4.39 10.18 15.78
C VAL A 218 3.47 9.29 16.61
N LEU A 219 3.17 8.07 16.17
CA LEU A 219 2.42 7.09 16.97
C LEU A 219 3.20 6.69 18.23
N MET A 220 4.47 6.33 18.07
CA MET A 220 5.37 5.99 19.19
C MET A 220 5.46 7.15 20.18
N ALA A 221 5.65 8.38 19.70
CA ALA A 221 5.72 9.56 20.56
C ALA A 221 4.39 9.88 21.27
N ALA A 222 3.24 9.62 20.62
CA ALA A 222 1.93 9.79 21.24
C ALA A 222 1.63 8.74 22.33
N VAL A 223 2.10 7.50 22.13
CA VAL A 223 1.90 6.37 23.06
C VAL A 223 2.89 6.41 24.22
N PHE A 224 4.17 6.55 23.94
CA PHE A 224 5.25 6.40 24.95
C PHE A 224 5.66 7.72 25.62
N ARG A 225 5.19 8.87 25.11
CA ARG A 225 5.38 10.20 25.71
C ARG A 225 6.82 10.46 26.21
N GLU A 226 7.04 10.52 27.53
CA GLU A 226 8.34 10.81 28.17
C GLU A 226 9.39 9.69 28.01
N ARG A 227 9.02 8.51 27.49
CA ARG A 227 9.93 7.38 27.26
C ARG A 227 10.71 7.55 25.94
N THR A 228 11.52 8.58 25.88
CA THR A 228 12.25 8.97 24.65
C THR A 228 13.18 7.88 24.12
N SER A 229 13.70 7.00 24.97
CA SER A 229 14.53 5.86 24.59
C SER A 229 13.73 4.79 23.83
N ILE A 230 12.50 4.47 24.27
CA ILE A 230 11.60 3.56 23.55
C ILE A 230 11.23 4.17 22.19
N VAL A 231 10.91 5.49 22.15
CA VAL A 231 10.64 6.17 20.89
C VAL A 231 11.85 6.11 19.95
N ALA A 232 13.05 6.31 20.45
CA ALA A 232 14.27 6.21 19.62
C ALA A 232 14.53 4.79 19.12
N ALA A 233 14.39 3.75 19.97
CA ALA A 233 14.50 2.34 19.58
C ALA A 233 13.45 1.95 18.50
N GLY A 234 12.30 2.60 18.53
CA GLY A 234 11.24 2.45 17.53
C GLY A 234 11.66 2.75 16.09
N SER A 235 12.71 3.55 15.88
CA SER A 235 13.23 3.82 14.53
C SER A 235 13.75 2.54 13.85
N VAL A 236 14.51 1.73 14.57
CA VAL A 236 15.01 0.43 14.09
C VAL A 236 13.85 -0.59 14.04
N ALA A 237 13.05 -0.65 15.11
CA ALA A 237 11.95 -1.60 15.21
C ALA A 237 10.92 -1.44 14.06
N THR A 238 10.68 -0.22 13.58
CA THR A 238 9.76 0.07 12.49
C THR A 238 10.18 -0.60 11.18
N MET A 239 11.46 -0.62 10.85
CA MET A 239 11.99 -1.13 9.59
C MET A 239 12.55 -2.56 9.70
N ALA A 240 12.37 -3.24 10.84
CA ALA A 240 12.97 -4.55 11.10
C ALA A 240 12.19 -5.71 10.48
N PHE A 241 10.92 -5.54 10.17
CA PHE A 241 10.04 -6.61 9.67
C PHE A 241 10.12 -6.74 8.16
N ALA A 242 10.26 -7.98 7.66
CA ALA A 242 10.19 -8.24 6.23
C ALA A 242 8.75 -8.16 5.69
N ALA A 243 7.76 -8.58 6.48
CA ALA A 243 6.37 -8.58 6.05
C ALA A 243 5.82 -7.19 5.71
N PHE A 244 6.31 -6.13 6.35
CA PHE A 244 5.94 -4.75 6.03
C PHE A 244 7.14 -3.80 6.19
N PRO A 245 7.41 -2.93 5.20
CA PRO A 245 6.62 -2.71 3.98
C PRO A 245 6.93 -3.69 2.83
N TRP A 246 7.97 -4.50 2.92
CA TRP A 246 8.56 -5.22 1.78
C TRP A 246 7.68 -6.34 1.25
N GLY A 247 7.19 -7.22 2.13
CA GLY A 247 6.39 -8.37 1.74
C GLY A 247 5.08 -8.03 1.04
N ILE A 248 4.50 -6.86 1.33
CA ILE A 248 3.26 -6.43 0.66
C ILE A 248 3.54 -5.74 -0.69
N ILE A 249 4.77 -5.26 -0.92
CA ILE A 249 5.20 -4.74 -2.21
C ILE A 249 5.45 -5.89 -3.19
N THR A 250 6.03 -6.99 -2.72
CA THR A 250 6.41 -8.14 -3.56
C THR A 250 5.27 -9.12 -3.81
N TRP A 251 4.21 -9.09 -3.02
CA TRP A 251 3.08 -9.99 -3.14
C TRP A 251 1.90 -9.30 -3.83
N GLY A 252 1.65 -9.67 -5.12
CA GLY A 252 0.54 -9.15 -5.91
C GLY A 252 0.53 -7.63 -6.04
N PRO A 253 1.70 -6.97 -6.15
CA PRO A 253 2.05 -5.54 -5.90
C PRO A 253 0.94 -4.72 -5.24
N LEU A 254 0.70 -4.95 -3.95
CA LEU A 254 -0.40 -4.32 -3.19
C LEU A 254 -0.06 -2.87 -2.80
N PHE A 255 0.35 -2.04 -3.75
CA PHE A 255 0.83 -0.67 -3.51
C PHE A 255 -0.17 0.24 -2.80
N PRO A 256 -1.48 0.26 -3.16
CA PRO A 256 -2.47 1.05 -2.42
C PRO A 256 -2.62 0.60 -0.96
N ASN A 257 -2.52 -0.72 -0.69
CA ASN A 257 -2.56 -1.26 0.67
C ASN A 257 -1.32 -0.87 1.47
N MET A 258 -0.14 -0.98 0.87
CA MET A 258 1.12 -0.53 1.47
C MET A 258 1.05 0.95 1.84
N ALA A 259 0.54 1.79 0.94
CA ALA A 259 0.38 3.23 1.19
C ALA A 259 -0.64 3.51 2.32
N ALA A 260 -1.75 2.79 2.39
CA ALA A 260 -2.74 2.91 3.45
C ALA A 260 -2.14 2.55 4.82
N ASP A 261 -1.45 1.42 4.90
CA ASP A 261 -0.80 0.95 6.12
C ASP A 261 0.37 1.84 6.53
N ALA A 262 1.05 2.49 5.58
CA ALA A 262 2.08 3.50 5.87
C ALA A 262 1.51 4.78 6.50
N VAL A 263 0.31 5.20 6.11
CA VAL A 263 -0.38 6.39 6.65
C VAL A 263 -1.08 6.11 7.98
N LEU A 264 -1.56 4.88 8.19
CA LEU A 264 -2.37 4.47 9.34
C LEU A 264 -1.77 4.84 10.71
N PRO A 265 -0.46 4.64 11.01
CA PRO A 265 0.09 5.01 12.31
C PRO A 265 -0.03 6.50 12.63
N GLY A 266 0.07 7.37 11.62
CA GLY A 266 -0.16 8.81 11.76
C GLY A 266 -1.60 9.15 12.15
N VAL A 267 -2.57 8.50 11.52
CA VAL A 267 -4.00 8.61 11.86
C VAL A 267 -4.26 8.09 13.28
N ALA A 268 -3.67 6.94 13.61
CA ALA A 268 -3.77 6.35 14.96
C ALA A 268 -3.18 7.28 16.03
N ALA A 269 -2.09 7.98 15.75
CA ALA A 269 -1.50 8.97 16.67
C ALA A 269 -2.47 10.11 16.98
N VAL A 270 -3.12 10.67 15.96
CA VAL A 270 -4.14 11.72 16.15
C VAL A 270 -5.31 11.20 16.97
N PHE A 271 -5.77 9.98 16.72
CA PHE A 271 -6.79 9.32 17.53
C PHE A 271 -6.34 9.21 19.00
N VAL A 272 -5.13 8.70 19.25
CA VAL A 272 -4.56 8.58 20.61
C VAL A 272 -4.54 9.91 21.35
N LEU A 273 -4.07 10.98 20.69
CA LEU A 273 -4.02 12.32 21.27
C LEU A 273 -5.42 12.88 21.56
N GLY A 274 -6.33 12.76 20.60
CA GLY A 274 -7.74 13.20 20.73
C GLY A 274 -8.51 12.43 21.79
N TRP A 275 -8.34 11.09 21.82
CA TRP A 275 -8.98 10.21 22.80
C TRP A 275 -8.51 10.48 24.22
N ASN A 276 -7.21 10.71 24.41
CA ASN A 276 -6.64 11.12 25.69
C ASN A 276 -7.24 12.44 26.16
N ARG A 277 -7.39 13.41 25.26
CA ARG A 277 -8.03 14.68 25.55
C ARG A 277 -9.49 14.48 25.94
N LEU A 278 -10.24 13.69 25.19
CA LEU A 278 -11.63 13.37 25.46
C LEU A 278 -11.81 12.70 26.84
N CYS A 279 -10.98 11.70 27.15
CA CYS A 279 -11.00 11.00 28.43
C CYS A 279 -10.62 11.92 29.61
N SER A 280 -9.83 12.97 29.37
CA SER A 280 -9.41 13.93 30.41
C SER A 280 -10.47 15.02 30.69
N LEU A 281 -11.51 15.17 29.87
CA LEU A 281 -12.59 16.12 30.09
C LEU A 281 -13.38 15.73 31.34
N ARG A 282 -13.40 16.62 32.34
CA ARG A 282 -14.25 16.50 33.52
C ARG A 282 -15.47 17.42 33.39
N ARG A 283 -16.61 17.03 33.98
CA ARG A 283 -17.77 17.94 34.10
C ARG A 283 -17.34 19.21 34.82
N GLY A 284 -17.50 20.38 34.19
CA GLY A 284 -17.15 21.70 34.74
C GLY A 284 -15.71 22.17 34.44
N SER A 285 -14.92 21.47 33.66
CA SER A 285 -13.52 21.87 33.34
C SER A 285 -13.41 23.07 32.38
N GLY A 286 -14.50 23.54 31.78
CA GLY A 286 -14.46 24.58 30.73
C GLY A 286 -13.73 24.22 29.45
N ALA A 287 -13.12 23.03 29.41
CA ALA A 287 -12.36 22.55 28.26
C ALA A 287 -13.32 22.01 27.19
N GLY A 288 -13.25 22.57 25.99
CA GLY A 288 -14.06 22.15 24.85
C GLY A 288 -13.68 20.77 24.30
N LEU A 289 -14.58 20.20 23.49
CA LEU A 289 -14.35 18.97 22.74
C LEU A 289 -13.12 19.09 21.81
N PRO A 290 -12.39 18.01 21.58
CA PRO A 290 -11.21 18.01 20.71
C PRO A 290 -11.59 17.99 19.22
N TRP A 291 -12.31 19.00 18.73
CA TRP A 291 -12.86 19.06 17.38
C TRP A 291 -11.81 18.88 16.28
N ALA A 292 -10.62 19.46 16.45
CA ALA A 292 -9.53 19.30 15.47
C ALA A 292 -9.09 17.84 15.35
N ALA A 293 -8.97 17.12 16.47
CA ALA A 293 -8.64 15.70 16.44
C ALA A 293 -9.77 14.87 15.82
N ILE A 294 -11.02 15.17 16.16
CA ILE A 294 -12.19 14.47 15.58
C ILE A 294 -12.20 14.64 14.06
N LEU A 295 -12.04 15.88 13.57
CA LEU A 295 -12.00 16.15 12.14
C LEU A 295 -10.81 15.45 11.47
N LEU A 296 -9.62 15.50 12.06
CA LEU A 296 -8.44 14.85 11.52
C LEU A 296 -8.56 13.31 11.52
N VAL A 297 -9.24 12.72 12.50
CA VAL A 297 -9.52 11.26 12.50
C VAL A 297 -10.51 10.90 11.39
N ILE A 298 -11.55 11.73 11.16
CA ILE A 298 -12.47 11.52 10.04
C ILE A 298 -11.74 11.63 8.70
N VAL A 299 -10.95 12.68 8.51
CA VAL A 299 -10.12 12.84 7.29
C VAL A 299 -9.14 11.68 7.15
N GLY A 300 -8.53 11.24 8.25
CA GLY A 300 -7.66 10.06 8.26
C GLY A 300 -8.37 8.78 7.86
N ALA A 301 -9.58 8.53 8.37
CA ALA A 301 -10.37 7.37 7.98
C ALA A 301 -10.78 7.41 6.50
N LEU A 302 -11.12 8.61 5.98
CA LEU A 302 -11.35 8.80 4.55
C LEU A 302 -10.08 8.53 3.72
N ALA A 303 -8.91 9.01 4.18
CA ALA A 303 -7.64 8.72 3.52
C ALA A 303 -7.35 7.22 3.43
N LEU A 304 -7.54 6.50 4.55
CA LEU A 304 -7.38 5.04 4.58
C LEU A 304 -8.36 4.36 3.63
N GLY A 305 -9.64 4.77 3.63
CA GLY A 305 -10.66 4.20 2.75
C GLY A 305 -10.43 4.48 1.26
N LEU A 306 -9.85 5.64 0.92
CA LEU A 306 -9.50 6.03 -0.45
C LEU A 306 -8.21 5.36 -0.95
N LEU A 307 -7.29 5.00 -0.05
CA LEU A 307 -6.11 4.19 -0.38
C LEU A 307 -6.47 2.71 -0.41
N GLN A 308 -7.00 2.17 0.70
CA GLN A 308 -7.42 0.77 0.81
C GLN A 308 -8.36 0.59 1.99
N PRO A 309 -9.63 0.21 1.77
CA PRO A 309 -10.64 0.11 2.83
C PRO A 309 -10.29 -0.83 3.98
N ASN A 310 -9.51 -1.91 3.74
CA ASN A 310 -9.11 -2.84 4.80
C ASN A 310 -8.29 -2.17 5.92
N ALA A 311 -7.54 -1.09 5.63
CA ALA A 311 -6.81 -0.34 6.63
C ALA A 311 -7.73 0.36 7.65
N VAL A 312 -8.98 0.68 7.30
CA VAL A 312 -9.98 1.18 8.25
C VAL A 312 -10.35 0.10 9.26
N PHE A 313 -10.53 -1.14 8.81
CA PHE A 313 -10.76 -2.30 9.69
C PHE A 313 -9.55 -2.59 10.57
N PHE A 314 -8.34 -2.42 10.02
CA PHE A 314 -7.13 -2.55 10.82
C PHE A 314 -7.04 -1.45 11.90
N ALA A 315 -7.41 -0.21 11.58
CA ALA A 315 -7.49 0.84 12.59
C ALA A 315 -8.46 0.47 13.73
N LEU A 316 -9.60 -0.19 13.44
CA LEU A 316 -10.52 -0.68 14.47
C LEU A 316 -9.87 -1.75 15.34
N VAL A 317 -9.18 -2.73 14.75
CA VAL A 317 -8.46 -3.80 15.48
C VAL A 317 -7.38 -3.22 16.39
N LEU A 318 -6.60 -2.26 15.89
CA LEU A 318 -5.51 -1.61 16.62
C LEU A 318 -6.02 -0.71 17.75
N LEU A 319 -7.03 0.12 17.47
CA LEU A 319 -7.42 1.23 18.35
C LEU A 319 -8.51 0.84 19.37
N THR A 320 -9.31 -0.20 19.11
CA THR A 320 -10.35 -0.63 20.06
C THR A 320 -9.78 -1.07 21.42
N PRO A 321 -8.72 -1.92 21.49
CA PRO A 321 -8.07 -2.26 22.77
C PRO A 321 -7.58 -1.02 23.52
N TYR A 322 -6.96 -0.08 22.82
CA TYR A 322 -6.51 1.19 23.39
C TYR A 322 -7.67 2.03 23.96
N ALA A 323 -8.71 2.26 23.14
CA ALA A 323 -9.84 3.07 23.50
C ALA A 323 -10.60 2.49 24.70
N ALA A 324 -10.85 1.18 24.70
CA ALA A 324 -11.49 0.47 25.79
C ALA A 324 -10.67 0.54 27.07
N TYR A 325 -9.34 0.29 26.98
CA TYR A 325 -8.41 0.39 28.10
C TYR A 325 -8.42 1.78 28.74
N ARG A 326 -8.28 2.83 27.91
CA ARG A 326 -8.29 4.23 28.38
C ARG A 326 -9.63 4.64 28.99
N LEU A 327 -10.72 4.12 28.46
CA LEU A 327 -12.08 4.40 28.96
C LEU A 327 -12.31 3.71 30.31
N ALA A 328 -11.90 2.44 30.46
CA ALA A 328 -11.99 1.71 31.73
C ALA A 328 -11.21 2.38 32.85
N LEU A 329 -10.08 3.04 32.54
CA LEU A 329 -9.23 3.72 33.51
C LEU A 329 -9.53 5.21 33.68
N ARG A 330 -10.58 5.75 33.02
CA ARG A 330 -10.87 7.19 32.97
C ARG A 330 -10.99 7.85 34.35
N SER A 331 -11.56 7.16 35.33
CA SER A 331 -11.88 7.70 36.65
C SER A 331 -11.00 7.14 37.77
N VAL A 332 -9.91 6.39 37.43
CA VAL A 332 -9.05 5.76 38.42
C VAL A 332 -8.07 6.78 39.00
N PRO A 333 -8.03 7.01 40.35
CA PRO A 333 -6.89 7.61 41.00
C PRO A 333 -5.65 6.73 40.80
N ARG A 334 -4.43 7.29 40.88
CA ARG A 334 -3.18 6.55 40.61
C ARG A 334 -3.06 5.19 41.32
N ASP A 335 -3.76 5.00 42.44
CA ASP A 335 -3.69 3.79 43.28
C ASP A 335 -5.06 3.11 43.50
N GLY A 336 -6.07 3.41 42.69
CA GLY A 336 -7.44 2.92 42.87
C GLY A 336 -7.90 1.90 41.83
N ALA A 337 -8.99 1.17 42.13
CA ALA A 337 -9.65 0.28 41.19
C ALA A 337 -10.54 1.03 40.17
N PRO A 338 -10.71 0.47 38.95
CA PRO A 338 -11.66 1.02 37.97
C PRO A 338 -13.08 1.10 38.51
N ARG A 339 -13.81 2.15 38.17
CA ARG A 339 -15.25 2.26 38.52
C ARG A 339 -16.08 1.37 37.61
N ALA A 340 -17.06 0.67 38.17
CA ALA A 340 -17.93 -0.23 37.40
C ALA A 340 -18.54 0.45 36.14
N ARG A 341 -18.97 1.71 36.24
CA ARG A 341 -19.51 2.47 35.11
C ARG A 341 -18.52 2.65 33.96
N ASP A 342 -17.22 2.81 34.25
CA ASP A 342 -16.18 3.01 33.24
C ASP A 342 -15.82 1.67 32.56
N ILE A 343 -15.87 0.57 33.33
CA ILE A 343 -15.76 -0.81 32.80
C ILE A 343 -16.94 -1.11 31.89
N VAL A 344 -18.18 -0.80 32.33
CA VAL A 344 -19.39 -0.99 31.50
C VAL A 344 -19.31 -0.17 30.22
N ALA A 345 -18.82 1.10 30.27
CA ALA A 345 -18.64 1.92 29.09
C ALA A 345 -17.57 1.35 28.13
N ALA A 346 -16.47 0.81 28.67
CA ALA A 346 -15.45 0.14 27.86
C ALA A 346 -16.00 -1.14 27.19
N ALA A 347 -16.75 -1.95 27.95
CA ALA A 347 -17.42 -3.15 27.41
C ALA A 347 -18.46 -2.79 26.34
N ALA A 348 -19.25 -1.74 26.55
CA ALA A 348 -20.21 -1.24 25.56
C ALA A 348 -19.52 -0.80 24.27
N LEU A 349 -18.37 -0.10 24.36
CA LEU A 349 -17.57 0.26 23.18
C LEU A 349 -17.14 -0.99 22.38
N VAL A 350 -16.60 -1.99 23.05
CA VAL A 350 -16.19 -3.25 22.40
C VAL A 350 -17.37 -3.94 21.74
N LEU A 351 -18.52 -4.02 22.43
CA LEU A 351 -19.75 -4.61 21.88
C LEU A 351 -20.26 -3.85 20.65
N VAL A 352 -20.19 -2.51 20.65
CA VAL A 352 -20.55 -1.70 19.48
C VAL A 352 -19.63 -2.00 18.30
N VAL A 353 -18.32 -2.13 18.52
CA VAL A 353 -17.37 -2.49 17.44
C VAL A 353 -17.65 -3.89 16.92
N ILE A 354 -17.90 -4.88 17.78
CA ILE A 354 -18.25 -6.26 17.38
C ILE A 354 -19.58 -6.26 16.59
N ALA A 355 -20.58 -5.52 17.06
CA ALA A 355 -21.87 -5.43 16.37
C ALA A 355 -21.71 -4.78 14.97
N PHE A 356 -20.92 -3.71 14.86
CA PHE A 356 -20.60 -3.08 13.59
C PHE A 356 -19.86 -4.05 12.64
N TRP A 357 -18.85 -4.75 13.14
CA TRP A 357 -18.12 -5.78 12.39
C TRP A 357 -19.05 -6.87 11.86
N THR A 358 -19.91 -7.41 12.74
CA THR A 358 -20.85 -8.46 12.37
C THR A 358 -21.90 -7.97 11.37
N ALA A 359 -22.38 -6.72 11.52
CA ALA A 359 -23.33 -6.12 10.59
C ALA A 359 -22.74 -5.94 9.19
N LEU A 360 -21.48 -5.49 9.11
CA LEU A 360 -20.78 -5.37 7.81
C LEU A 360 -20.48 -6.75 7.21
N TYR A 361 -20.06 -7.71 8.02
CA TYR A 361 -19.85 -9.09 7.57
C TYR A 361 -21.11 -9.72 6.96
N ALA A 362 -22.28 -9.41 7.53
CA ALA A 362 -23.56 -9.88 7.02
C ALA A 362 -24.16 -9.02 5.89
N SER A 363 -23.48 -7.93 5.51
CA SER A 363 -23.99 -7.00 4.51
C SER A 363 -23.77 -7.50 3.08
N PRO A 364 -24.81 -7.46 2.22
CA PRO A 364 -24.64 -7.78 0.79
C PRO A 364 -23.60 -6.90 0.08
N VAL A 365 -23.36 -5.68 0.55
CA VAL A 365 -22.36 -4.77 -0.02
C VAL A 365 -20.94 -5.34 0.07
N MET A 366 -20.67 -6.20 1.06
CA MET A 366 -19.38 -6.85 1.26
C MET A 366 -19.30 -8.24 0.64
N ALA A 367 -20.36 -8.74 -0.02
CA ALA A 367 -20.40 -10.10 -0.53
C ALA A 367 -19.25 -10.41 -1.50
N ASN A 368 -18.92 -9.48 -2.39
CA ASN A 368 -17.82 -9.65 -3.35
C ASN A 368 -16.45 -9.70 -2.64
N VAL A 369 -16.27 -8.92 -1.55
CA VAL A 369 -15.02 -8.93 -0.75
C VAL A 369 -14.80 -10.28 -0.06
N PHE A 370 -15.88 -10.98 0.29
CA PHE A 370 -15.84 -12.30 0.94
C PHE A 370 -15.95 -13.47 -0.04
N GLY A 371 -16.23 -13.20 -1.33
CA GLY A 371 -16.32 -14.22 -2.39
C GLY A 371 -14.97 -14.85 -2.69
N ASP A 372 -13.97 -14.01 -2.89
CA ASP A 372 -12.60 -14.41 -3.16
C ASP A 372 -11.85 -14.57 -1.84
N THR A 373 -11.48 -15.80 -1.51
CA THR A 373 -10.71 -16.10 -0.30
C THR A 373 -9.55 -17.00 -0.64
N TRP A 374 -8.34 -16.59 -0.27
CA TRP A 374 -7.17 -17.42 -0.41
C TRP A 374 -7.32 -18.72 0.42
N PRO A 375 -6.95 -19.90 -0.09
CA PRO A 375 -7.00 -21.13 0.66
C PRO A 375 -5.97 -21.14 1.79
N ARG A 376 -6.18 -21.99 2.79
CA ARG A 376 -5.14 -22.26 3.78
C ARG A 376 -3.95 -22.97 3.12
N TYR A 377 -2.75 -22.69 3.59
CA TYR A 377 -1.51 -23.32 3.08
C TYR A 377 -0.62 -23.89 4.19
N ALA A 378 -0.89 -23.59 5.47
CA ALA A 378 -0.07 -24.03 6.57
C ALA A 378 -0.82 -25.00 7.52
N SER A 379 -0.08 -25.90 8.16
CA SER A 379 -0.58 -26.64 9.31
C SER A 379 -0.69 -25.71 10.53
N LYS A 380 -1.48 -26.10 11.54
CA LYS A 380 -1.60 -25.33 12.79
C LYS A 380 -0.27 -25.19 13.52
N SER A 381 0.60 -26.20 13.46
CA SER A 381 1.94 -26.15 14.04
C SER A 381 2.85 -25.17 13.30
N GLN A 382 2.80 -25.17 11.96
CA GLN A 382 3.53 -24.22 11.15
C GLN A 382 3.07 -22.78 11.42
N ALA A 383 1.77 -22.52 11.37
CA ALA A 383 1.21 -21.20 11.66
C ALA A 383 1.58 -20.67 13.05
N LEU A 384 1.65 -21.56 14.06
CA LEU A 384 2.13 -21.18 15.39
C LEU A 384 3.62 -20.82 15.38
N MET A 385 4.45 -21.59 14.67
CA MET A 385 5.87 -21.31 14.53
C MET A 385 6.12 -20.00 13.79
N ASP A 386 5.37 -19.75 12.70
CA ASP A 386 5.46 -18.51 11.95
C ASP A 386 5.19 -17.29 12.83
N VAL A 387 4.12 -17.34 13.64
CA VAL A 387 3.80 -16.27 14.60
C VAL A 387 4.88 -16.09 15.67
N LEU A 388 5.38 -17.19 16.27
CA LEU A 388 6.36 -17.13 17.35
C LEU A 388 7.73 -16.67 16.87
N THR A 389 8.12 -17.00 15.65
CA THR A 389 9.41 -16.66 15.07
C THR A 389 9.38 -15.45 14.15
N VAL A 390 8.18 -14.89 13.92
CA VAL A 390 7.95 -13.81 12.91
C VAL A 390 8.43 -14.23 11.50
N GLY A 391 8.39 -15.52 11.21
CA GLY A 391 8.70 -16.11 9.90
C GLY A 391 7.41 -16.29 9.07
N VAL A 392 6.66 -15.21 8.88
CA VAL A 392 5.33 -15.22 8.25
C VAL A 392 5.43 -15.14 6.72
N VAL A 393 4.41 -15.67 6.02
CA VAL A 393 4.22 -15.58 4.55
C VAL A 393 5.46 -15.98 3.73
N GLY A 394 6.07 -17.10 4.11
CA GLY A 394 7.24 -17.65 3.39
C GLY A 394 8.59 -17.01 3.73
N PHE A 395 8.61 -15.94 4.53
CA PHE A 395 9.88 -15.38 4.99
C PHE A 395 10.61 -16.29 5.99
N PRO A 396 11.94 -16.32 5.95
CA PRO A 396 12.74 -16.96 7.00
C PRO A 396 12.43 -16.41 8.39
N MET A 397 12.67 -17.22 9.42
CA MET A 397 12.48 -16.84 10.82
C MET A 397 13.28 -15.58 11.18
N GLN A 398 12.62 -14.60 11.81
CA GLN A 398 13.22 -13.34 12.25
C GLN A 398 13.44 -13.34 13.78
N LEU A 399 14.37 -14.17 14.27
CA LEU A 399 14.62 -14.32 15.72
C LEU A 399 15.09 -13.01 16.39
N PHE A 400 15.82 -12.17 15.65
CA PHE A 400 16.24 -10.84 16.13
C PHE A 400 15.09 -9.82 16.20
N VAL A 401 13.92 -10.15 15.66
CA VAL A 401 12.67 -9.43 15.83
C VAL A 401 11.81 -10.10 16.90
N ALA A 402 11.67 -11.42 16.85
CA ALA A 402 10.81 -12.20 17.74
C ALA A 402 11.24 -12.09 19.22
N VAL A 403 12.54 -12.21 19.51
CA VAL A 403 13.06 -12.13 20.89
C VAL A 403 12.76 -10.78 21.54
N PRO A 404 13.08 -9.62 20.94
CA PRO A 404 12.64 -8.34 21.49
C PRO A 404 11.13 -8.18 21.64
N ILE A 405 10.31 -8.74 20.72
CA ILE A 405 8.84 -8.72 20.86
C ILE A 405 8.41 -9.43 22.15
N VAL A 406 8.95 -10.61 22.42
CA VAL A 406 8.62 -11.36 23.65
C VAL A 406 9.06 -10.59 24.91
N VAL A 407 10.26 -10.04 24.90
CA VAL A 407 10.76 -9.19 26.02
C VAL A 407 9.86 -7.96 26.19
N GLY A 408 9.48 -7.30 25.10
CA GLY A 408 8.58 -6.15 25.10
C GLY A 408 7.17 -6.48 25.57
N ALA A 409 6.65 -7.67 25.24
CA ALA A 409 5.38 -8.15 25.75
C ALA A 409 5.40 -8.30 27.28
N VAL A 410 6.48 -8.91 27.82
CA VAL A 410 6.66 -9.03 29.27
C VAL A 410 6.80 -7.65 29.93
N TYR A 411 7.53 -6.72 29.29
CA TYR A 411 7.62 -5.33 29.74
C TYR A 411 6.24 -4.66 29.78
N ALA A 412 5.48 -4.74 28.69
CA ALA A 412 4.16 -4.11 28.57
C ALA A 412 3.15 -4.67 29.59
N LEU A 413 3.17 -5.99 29.86
CA LEU A 413 2.31 -6.61 30.87
C LEU A 413 2.67 -6.17 32.31
N ARG A 414 3.93 -5.91 32.58
CA ARG A 414 4.39 -5.34 33.86
C ARG A 414 4.03 -3.86 34.00
N HIS A 415 4.07 -3.12 32.90
CA HIS A 415 3.68 -1.71 32.83
C HIS A 415 2.29 -1.59 32.24
N ARG A 416 1.28 -1.77 33.08
CA ARG A 416 -0.15 -1.91 32.69
C ARG A 416 -0.62 -0.90 31.64
N GLU A 417 -0.03 0.29 31.59
CA GLU A 417 -0.36 1.33 30.61
C GLU A 417 -0.13 0.91 29.14
N TYR A 418 0.71 -0.10 28.89
CA TYR A 418 1.03 -0.64 27.56
C TYR A 418 0.41 -2.02 27.29
N ALA A 419 -0.31 -2.61 28.25
CA ALA A 419 -0.86 -3.98 28.13
C ALA A 419 -1.84 -4.12 26.95
N TRP A 420 -2.50 -3.04 26.55
CA TRP A 420 -3.39 -3.02 25.38
C TRP A 420 -2.64 -3.34 24.05
N ILE A 421 -1.35 -3.03 23.94
CA ILE A 421 -0.52 -3.34 22.77
C ILE A 421 -0.37 -4.85 22.62
N VAL A 422 -0.15 -5.55 23.73
CA VAL A 422 -0.06 -7.02 23.75
C VAL A 422 -1.37 -7.64 23.30
N LEU A 423 -2.51 -7.09 23.75
CA LEU A 423 -3.84 -7.55 23.33
C LEU A 423 -4.05 -7.31 21.83
N ALA A 424 -3.73 -6.12 21.32
CA ALA A 424 -3.84 -5.82 19.89
C ALA A 424 -2.97 -6.77 19.05
N TYR A 425 -1.72 -7.00 19.46
CA TYR A 425 -0.82 -7.92 18.78
C TYR A 425 -1.34 -9.36 18.82
N ALA A 426 -1.83 -9.83 19.96
CA ALA A 426 -2.41 -11.17 20.10
C ALA A 426 -3.63 -11.37 19.19
N ILE A 427 -4.48 -10.35 19.02
CA ILE A 427 -5.62 -10.40 18.10
C ILE A 427 -5.12 -10.59 16.66
N VAL A 428 -4.16 -9.77 16.21
CA VAL A 428 -3.63 -9.88 14.84
C VAL A 428 -2.89 -11.20 14.62
N CYS A 429 -2.12 -11.68 15.60
CA CYS A 429 -1.51 -13.00 15.56
C CYS A 429 -2.56 -14.13 15.45
N ALA A 430 -3.68 -14.03 16.16
CA ALA A 430 -4.77 -14.97 16.05
C ALA A 430 -5.44 -14.89 14.65
N MET A 431 -5.63 -13.69 14.12
CA MET A 431 -6.13 -13.51 12.75
C MET A 431 -5.21 -14.21 11.75
N TYR A 432 -3.90 -13.97 11.80
CA TYR A 432 -2.93 -14.65 10.93
C TYR A 432 -2.98 -16.17 11.10
N PHE A 433 -2.94 -16.65 12.35
CA PHE A 433 -3.01 -18.09 12.64
C PHE A 433 -4.23 -18.75 12.01
N PHE A 434 -5.42 -18.17 12.19
CA PHE A 434 -6.65 -18.73 11.59
C PHE A 434 -6.67 -18.57 10.08
N ASP A 435 -6.10 -17.50 9.54
CA ASP A 435 -6.06 -17.26 8.10
C ASP A 435 -5.28 -18.34 7.36
N VAL A 436 -4.05 -18.61 7.79
CA VAL A 436 -3.15 -19.54 7.10
C VAL A 436 -3.44 -21.02 7.40
N SER A 437 -4.12 -21.34 8.51
CA SER A 437 -4.27 -22.74 9.00
C SER A 437 -5.70 -23.28 8.98
N THR A 438 -6.69 -22.46 8.65
CA THR A 438 -8.12 -22.90 8.65
C THR A 438 -8.83 -22.37 7.41
N ASP A 439 -9.93 -23.05 7.06
CA ASP A 439 -10.87 -22.61 6.04
C ASP A 439 -12.25 -22.37 6.65
N GLY A 440 -13.15 -21.75 5.89
CA GLY A 440 -14.56 -21.60 6.24
C GLY A 440 -14.88 -20.36 7.06
N THR A 441 -15.99 -20.38 7.80
CA THR A 441 -16.64 -19.21 8.39
C THR A 441 -15.76 -18.44 9.39
N ILE A 442 -14.95 -19.14 10.20
CA ILE A 442 -14.08 -18.48 11.20
C ILE A 442 -13.03 -17.65 10.51
N LYS A 443 -12.36 -18.20 9.49
CA LYS A 443 -11.39 -17.48 8.67
C LYS A 443 -12.05 -16.24 8.04
N ARG A 444 -13.14 -16.43 7.30
CA ARG A 444 -13.87 -15.34 6.63
C ARG A 444 -14.32 -14.25 7.60
N PHE A 445 -14.85 -14.62 8.77
CA PHE A 445 -15.29 -13.64 9.77
C PHE A 445 -14.14 -12.80 10.33
N LEU A 446 -12.97 -13.40 10.55
CA LEU A 446 -11.81 -12.71 11.13
C LEU A 446 -11.02 -11.92 10.08
N THR A 447 -10.85 -12.47 8.88
CA THR A 447 -9.88 -11.95 7.90
C THR A 447 -10.50 -11.61 6.54
N GLY A 448 -11.80 -11.84 6.35
CA GLY A 448 -12.48 -11.59 5.07
C GLY A 448 -12.40 -10.14 4.58
N PHE A 449 -12.36 -9.15 5.50
CA PHE A 449 -12.15 -7.75 5.12
C PHE A 449 -10.77 -7.47 4.48
N TRP A 450 -9.85 -8.43 4.55
CA TRP A 450 -8.55 -8.45 3.85
C TRP A 450 -8.52 -9.50 2.74
N TYR A 451 -9.68 -9.95 2.22
CA TYR A 451 -9.79 -11.04 1.23
C TYR A 451 -9.23 -12.38 1.75
N SER A 452 -9.13 -12.55 3.07
CA SER A 452 -8.40 -13.66 3.71
C SER A 452 -6.97 -13.83 3.13
N ASP A 453 -6.29 -12.73 2.88
CA ASP A 453 -4.93 -12.68 2.38
C ASP A 453 -3.94 -12.55 3.53
N SER A 454 -3.14 -13.57 3.71
CA SER A 454 -2.17 -13.69 4.79
C SER A 454 -1.08 -12.60 4.76
N HIS A 455 -0.70 -12.08 3.57
CA HIS A 455 0.30 -11.03 3.44
C HIS A 455 -0.19 -9.70 4.02
N ARG A 456 -1.45 -9.36 3.78
CA ARG A 456 -2.09 -8.17 4.36
C ARG A 456 -2.20 -8.28 5.88
N ILE A 457 -2.49 -9.48 6.42
CA ILE A 457 -2.53 -9.71 7.86
C ILE A 457 -1.12 -9.70 8.48
N ALA A 458 -0.13 -10.25 7.80
CA ALA A 458 1.28 -10.20 8.23
C ALA A 458 1.81 -8.76 8.28
N ALA A 459 1.41 -7.89 7.36
CA ALA A 459 1.69 -6.45 7.42
C ALA A 459 1.13 -5.81 8.70
N CYS A 460 -0.12 -6.14 9.06
CA CYS A 460 -0.72 -5.70 10.32
C CYS A 460 0.09 -6.18 11.55
N MET A 461 0.59 -7.43 11.54
CA MET A 461 1.46 -7.95 12.62
C MET A 461 2.73 -7.12 12.76
N ALA A 462 3.38 -6.74 11.65
CA ALA A 462 4.60 -5.94 11.67
C ALA A 462 4.35 -4.56 12.32
N ILE A 463 3.28 -3.88 11.94
CA ILE A 463 2.95 -2.54 12.45
C ILE A 463 2.66 -2.56 13.95
N VAL A 464 1.91 -3.53 14.45
CA VAL A 464 1.62 -3.66 15.90
C VAL A 464 2.81 -4.24 16.65
N GLY A 465 3.64 -5.05 16.01
CA GLY A 465 4.85 -5.64 16.59
C GLY A 465 5.96 -4.63 16.85
N ALA A 466 6.10 -3.60 16.02
CA ALA A 466 7.17 -2.61 16.14
C ALA A 466 7.21 -1.88 17.51
N PRO A 467 6.10 -1.39 18.10
CA PRO A 467 6.08 -0.87 19.46
C PRO A 467 6.54 -1.89 20.53
N MET A 468 6.18 -3.16 20.37
CA MET A 468 6.61 -4.20 21.29
C MET A 468 8.12 -4.48 21.17
N MET A 469 8.63 -4.56 19.95
CA MET A 469 10.06 -4.70 19.69
C MET A 469 10.84 -3.52 20.29
N ALA A 470 10.36 -2.29 20.14
CA ALA A 470 11.00 -1.11 20.72
C ALA A 470 11.10 -1.16 22.24
N MET A 471 10.02 -1.58 22.94
CA MET A 471 10.04 -1.80 24.39
C MET A 471 11.03 -2.91 24.79
N GLY A 472 11.12 -3.97 23.98
CA GLY A 472 12.06 -5.07 24.22
C GLY A 472 13.51 -4.65 24.05
N LEU A 473 13.85 -3.88 23.02
CA LEU A 473 15.19 -3.35 22.80
C LEU A 473 15.62 -2.43 23.94
N GLU A 474 14.73 -1.58 24.43
CA GLU A 474 14.99 -0.74 25.61
C GLU A 474 15.26 -1.59 26.85
N GLN A 475 14.42 -2.58 27.14
CA GLN A 475 14.59 -3.45 28.30
C GLN A 475 15.88 -4.27 28.22
N ILE A 476 16.26 -4.78 27.06
CA ILE A 476 17.53 -5.45 26.82
C ILE A 476 18.70 -4.48 27.09
N SER A 477 18.59 -3.26 26.63
CA SER A 477 19.58 -2.20 26.84
C SER A 477 19.76 -1.89 28.35
N GLU A 478 18.67 -1.81 29.11
CA GLU A 478 18.68 -1.63 30.55
C GLU A 478 19.38 -2.80 31.28
N TRP A 479 19.12 -4.06 30.86
CA TRP A 479 19.80 -5.23 31.44
C TRP A 479 21.31 -5.20 31.16
N ILE A 480 21.71 -4.90 29.92
CA ILE A 480 23.11 -4.78 29.53
C ILE A 480 23.80 -3.66 30.32
N ALA A 481 23.13 -2.50 30.45
CA ALA A 481 23.65 -1.38 31.24
C ALA A 481 23.82 -1.73 32.73
N ALA A 482 22.88 -2.49 33.30
CA ALA A 482 22.98 -2.95 34.70
C ALA A 482 24.16 -3.90 34.89
N ILE A 483 24.38 -4.85 33.99
CA ILE A 483 25.50 -5.78 33.98
C ILE A 483 26.83 -5.01 33.82
N ALA A 484 26.90 -4.10 32.84
CA ALA A 484 28.13 -3.31 32.60
C ALA A 484 28.50 -2.42 33.78
N ARG A 485 27.54 -1.82 34.46
CA ARG A 485 27.77 -1.05 35.71
C ARG A 485 28.32 -1.92 36.80
N LYS A 486 27.78 -3.15 36.98
CA LYS A 486 28.25 -4.09 38.00
C LYS A 486 29.70 -4.55 37.74
N LEU A 487 30.04 -4.80 36.48
CA LEU A 487 31.37 -5.28 36.07
C LEU A 487 32.45 -4.19 36.11
N ARG A 488 32.12 -2.95 35.72
CA ARG A 488 33.09 -1.86 35.54
C ARG A 488 33.19 -0.92 36.76
N GLY A 489 32.24 -0.99 37.70
CA GLY A 489 32.19 -0.08 38.86
C GLY A 489 32.01 1.40 38.51
N ARG A 490 31.65 1.72 37.24
CA ARG A 490 31.47 3.09 36.72
C ARG A 490 30.10 3.26 36.12
N GLN A 491 29.62 4.50 36.11
CA GLN A 491 28.39 4.87 35.37
C GLN A 491 28.60 4.67 33.86
N VAL A 492 27.68 3.96 33.23
CA VAL A 492 27.66 3.70 31.78
C VAL A 492 26.47 4.45 31.17
N SER A 493 26.67 5.08 30.03
CA SER A 493 25.60 5.79 29.32
C SER A 493 24.56 4.79 28.80
N LEU A 494 23.33 4.86 29.32
CA LEU A 494 22.22 4.04 28.85
C LEU A 494 21.91 4.33 27.36
N VAL A 495 21.97 5.61 26.95
CA VAL A 495 21.77 6.01 25.56
C VAL A 495 22.82 5.38 24.65
N GLY A 496 24.11 5.39 25.04
CA GLY A 496 25.16 4.75 24.24
C GLY A 496 24.96 3.23 24.10
N ILE A 497 24.55 2.56 25.18
CA ILE A 497 24.23 1.13 25.14
C ILE A 497 23.01 0.90 24.25
N GLY A 498 21.96 1.70 24.36
CA GLY A 498 20.74 1.61 23.52
C GLY A 498 21.06 1.74 22.03
N CYS A 499 21.93 2.68 21.66
CA CYS A 499 22.38 2.81 20.26
C CYS A 499 23.14 1.57 19.77
N VAL A 500 24.04 1.03 20.60
CA VAL A 500 24.79 -0.19 20.24
C VAL A 500 23.88 -1.40 20.12
N VAL A 501 22.97 -1.59 21.07
CA VAL A 501 22.00 -2.70 21.04
C VAL A 501 21.12 -2.59 19.79
N ALA A 502 20.53 -1.42 19.53
CA ALA A 502 19.70 -1.21 18.35
C ALA A 502 20.47 -1.47 17.03
N ALA A 503 21.70 -0.99 16.92
CA ALA A 503 22.56 -1.24 15.77
C ALA A 503 22.91 -2.73 15.61
N LEU A 504 23.26 -3.43 16.70
CA LEU A 504 23.56 -4.86 16.66
C LEU A 504 22.35 -5.69 16.23
N PHE A 505 21.15 -5.38 16.75
CA PHE A 505 19.92 -6.07 16.32
C PHE A 505 19.57 -5.78 14.87
N ALA A 506 19.73 -4.54 14.40
CA ALA A 506 19.51 -4.18 13.01
C ALA A 506 20.45 -4.93 12.06
N VAL A 507 21.77 -4.93 12.38
CA VAL A 507 22.77 -5.64 11.59
C VAL A 507 22.55 -7.15 11.64
N ALA A 508 22.27 -7.72 12.81
CA ALA A 508 22.00 -9.15 12.93
C ALA A 508 20.73 -9.56 12.15
N ASN A 509 19.67 -8.78 12.22
CA ASN A 509 18.44 -9.04 11.45
C ASN A 509 18.66 -8.97 9.94
N ALA A 510 19.56 -8.10 9.47
CA ALA A 510 19.88 -7.96 8.05
C ALA A 510 20.92 -8.98 7.55
N MET A 511 21.81 -9.50 8.41
CA MET A 511 23.00 -10.24 7.98
C MET A 511 23.15 -11.63 8.61
N ALA A 512 22.46 -11.94 9.71
CA ALA A 512 22.55 -13.26 10.33
C ALA A 512 21.48 -14.19 9.75
N PRO A 513 21.84 -15.13 8.86
CA PRO A 513 20.88 -15.97 8.19
C PRO A 513 20.14 -16.88 9.17
N ALA A 514 18.87 -17.13 8.92
CA ALA A 514 18.09 -18.13 9.61
C ALA A 514 18.56 -19.54 9.20
N PRO A 515 18.42 -20.57 10.06
CA PRO A 515 18.60 -21.94 9.65
C PRO A 515 17.68 -22.27 8.48
N SER A 516 18.25 -22.82 7.39
CA SER A 516 17.44 -23.24 6.25
C SER A 516 16.58 -24.46 6.61
N VAL A 517 15.33 -24.46 6.19
CA VAL A 517 14.42 -25.59 6.41
C VAL A 517 14.37 -26.51 5.18
N ASN A 518 14.71 -26.00 3.99
CA ASN A 518 14.63 -26.72 2.72
C ASN A 518 15.88 -26.41 1.89
N GLU A 519 16.92 -27.19 1.91
CA GLU A 519 18.11 -27.20 1.00
C GLU A 519 18.53 -25.84 0.32
N GLN A 520 17.80 -24.76 0.54
CA GLN A 520 18.13 -23.42 0.04
C GLN A 520 19.24 -22.79 0.88
N PRO A 521 20.09 -21.94 0.28
CA PRO A 521 21.12 -21.24 1.03
C PRO A 521 20.50 -20.42 2.15
N PRO A 522 21.10 -20.42 3.37
CA PRO A 522 20.57 -19.68 4.50
C PRO A 522 20.58 -18.17 4.21
N THR A 523 19.41 -17.56 4.25
CA THR A 523 19.18 -16.13 4.01
C THR A 523 18.48 -15.47 5.18
N THR A 524 18.50 -14.12 5.24
CA THR A 524 17.66 -13.38 6.16
C THR A 524 16.35 -13.01 5.49
N ALA A 525 15.30 -12.72 6.27
CA ALA A 525 14.03 -12.30 5.73
C ALA A 525 14.11 -10.99 4.91
N LEU A 526 14.98 -10.05 5.30
CA LEU A 526 15.21 -8.82 4.52
C LEU A 526 15.96 -9.08 3.21
N GLN A 527 16.92 -10.03 3.21
CA GLN A 527 17.59 -10.47 1.98
C GLN A 527 16.60 -11.18 1.05
N THR A 528 15.75 -12.05 1.59
CA THR A 528 14.68 -12.72 0.82
C THR A 528 13.74 -11.70 0.18
N ALA A 529 13.31 -10.67 0.91
CA ALA A 529 12.52 -9.58 0.34
C ALA A 529 13.25 -8.87 -0.82
N GLY A 530 14.55 -8.62 -0.66
CA GLY A 530 15.37 -8.04 -1.71
C GLY A 530 15.52 -8.95 -2.94
N VAL A 531 15.63 -10.27 -2.74
CA VAL A 531 15.67 -11.25 -3.84
C VAL A 531 14.33 -11.24 -4.59
N TRP A 532 13.20 -11.34 -3.88
CA TRP A 532 11.89 -11.31 -4.54
C TRP A 532 11.63 -10.01 -5.31
N LEU A 533 12.11 -8.86 -4.77
CA LEU A 533 12.05 -7.60 -5.51
C LEU A 533 12.92 -7.64 -6.77
N ARG A 534 14.14 -8.16 -6.69
CA ARG A 534 15.05 -8.25 -7.84
C ARG A 534 14.49 -9.16 -8.89
N ASP A 535 14.11 -10.39 -8.52
CA ASP A 535 13.61 -11.37 -9.44
C ASP A 535 12.34 -10.89 -10.16
N GLY A 536 11.40 -10.25 -9.44
CA GLY A 536 10.18 -9.72 -10.03
C GLY A 536 10.34 -8.43 -10.86
N ASN A 537 11.46 -7.71 -10.71
CA ASN A 537 11.77 -6.47 -11.46
C ASN A 537 12.89 -6.66 -12.51
N ASP A 538 13.34 -7.87 -12.74
CA ASP A 538 14.38 -8.15 -13.74
C ASP A 538 13.78 -8.10 -15.15
N LEU A 539 14.15 -7.06 -15.90
CA LEU A 539 13.69 -6.88 -17.27
C LEU A 539 14.53 -7.68 -18.30
N SER A 540 15.60 -8.32 -17.86
CA SER A 540 16.49 -9.12 -18.72
C SER A 540 16.16 -10.61 -18.72
N ASP A 541 15.28 -11.06 -17.81
CA ASP A 541 14.94 -12.46 -17.65
C ASP A 541 13.94 -12.92 -18.71
N TYR A 542 14.26 -13.95 -19.44
CA TYR A 542 13.35 -14.64 -20.38
C TYR A 542 12.10 -15.21 -19.69
N GLN A 543 12.09 -15.26 -18.37
CA GLN A 543 10.93 -15.71 -17.60
C GLN A 543 9.88 -14.59 -17.41
N HIS A 544 10.19 -13.34 -17.73
CA HIS A 544 9.25 -12.23 -17.66
C HIS A 544 8.60 -11.97 -19.01
N MET A 545 7.29 -11.72 -19.00
CA MET A 545 6.48 -11.59 -20.21
C MET A 545 6.69 -10.27 -20.97
N TYR A 546 7.35 -9.28 -20.36
CA TYR A 546 7.61 -7.98 -20.96
C TYR A 546 9.03 -7.50 -20.69
N SER A 547 9.97 -8.12 -21.39
CA SER A 547 11.41 -7.88 -21.27
C SER A 547 11.82 -6.50 -21.84
N SER A 548 13.08 -6.13 -21.64
CA SER A 548 13.65 -4.91 -22.22
C SER A 548 13.66 -4.92 -23.77
N ASP A 549 13.74 -6.09 -24.40
CA ASP A 549 13.72 -6.21 -25.85
C ASP A 549 12.32 -5.98 -26.40
N GLU A 550 11.28 -6.51 -25.75
CA GLU A 550 9.88 -6.29 -26.08
C GLU A 550 9.48 -4.82 -25.85
N GLN A 551 9.93 -4.20 -24.76
CA GLN A 551 9.72 -2.77 -24.52
C GLN A 551 10.34 -1.89 -25.60
N ARG A 552 11.56 -2.23 -26.05
CA ARG A 552 12.22 -1.53 -27.16
C ARG A 552 11.45 -1.71 -28.47
N PHE A 553 11.00 -2.94 -28.78
CA PHE A 553 10.19 -3.21 -29.99
C PHE A 553 8.88 -2.41 -29.96
N VAL A 554 8.21 -2.31 -28.81
CA VAL A 554 7.00 -1.50 -28.64
C VAL A 554 7.30 0.00 -28.84
N ASP A 555 8.44 0.51 -28.42
CA ASP A 555 8.85 1.88 -28.70
C ASP A 555 9.07 2.10 -30.20
N GLU A 556 9.68 1.14 -30.90
CA GLU A 556 9.80 1.19 -32.37
C GLU A 556 8.43 1.12 -33.08
N VAL A 557 7.49 0.32 -32.57
CA VAL A 557 6.09 0.29 -33.05
C VAL A 557 5.45 1.68 -32.95
N LYS A 558 5.65 2.40 -31.85
CA LYS A 558 5.12 3.76 -31.68
C LYS A 558 5.68 4.78 -32.68
N ASP A 559 6.94 4.58 -33.10
CA ASP A 559 7.55 5.45 -34.13
C ASP A 559 6.96 5.22 -35.53
N VAL A 560 6.32 4.05 -35.76
CA VAL A 560 5.79 3.64 -37.06
C VAL A 560 4.29 3.85 -37.18
N VAL A 561 3.51 3.62 -36.09
CA VAL A 561 2.05 3.78 -36.10
C VAL A 561 1.66 5.24 -35.78
N PRO A 562 0.50 5.74 -36.28
CA PRO A 562 -0.04 7.03 -35.84
C PRO A 562 -0.25 7.08 -34.31
N ASP A 563 -0.06 8.24 -33.69
CA ASP A 563 -0.19 8.44 -32.24
C ASP A 563 -1.56 8.01 -31.66
N ASP A 564 -2.61 8.10 -32.46
CA ASP A 564 -3.99 7.75 -32.12
C ASP A 564 -4.40 6.33 -32.59
N ALA A 565 -3.50 5.60 -33.23
CA ALA A 565 -3.79 4.25 -33.72
C ALA A 565 -4.11 3.31 -32.56
N LEU A 566 -5.18 2.51 -32.73
CA LEU A 566 -5.48 1.40 -31.84
C LEU A 566 -4.85 0.12 -32.38
N VAL A 567 -4.08 -0.55 -31.53
CA VAL A 567 -3.36 -1.78 -31.88
C VAL A 567 -4.00 -2.96 -31.16
N VAL A 568 -4.47 -3.96 -31.89
CA VAL A 568 -4.91 -5.24 -31.30
C VAL A 568 -3.69 -5.99 -30.77
N ASN A 569 -3.84 -6.72 -29.70
CA ASN A 569 -2.75 -7.43 -29.00
C ASN A 569 -3.25 -8.66 -28.26
N VAL A 570 -2.36 -9.48 -27.74
CA VAL A 570 -2.63 -10.54 -26.77
C VAL A 570 -2.02 -10.11 -25.45
N PRO A 571 -2.80 -9.76 -24.39
CA PRO A 571 -2.24 -9.17 -23.20
C PRO A 571 -1.19 -10.05 -22.49
N ASP A 572 -1.34 -11.38 -22.60
CA ASP A 572 -0.49 -12.35 -21.91
C ASP A 572 0.87 -12.61 -22.63
N ASP A 573 1.12 -12.00 -23.81
CA ASP A 573 2.45 -11.91 -24.42
C ASP A 573 3.30 -10.74 -23.87
N GLY A 574 2.80 -10.05 -22.83
CA GLY A 574 3.42 -8.86 -22.25
C GLY A 574 2.84 -7.54 -22.75
N SER A 575 2.22 -7.51 -23.93
CA SER A 575 1.67 -6.29 -24.52
C SER A 575 0.55 -5.64 -23.71
N GLY A 576 -0.03 -6.36 -22.74
CA GLY A 576 -0.97 -5.78 -21.76
C GLY A 576 -0.35 -4.69 -20.87
N PHE A 577 0.99 -4.65 -20.74
CA PHE A 577 1.72 -3.57 -20.07
C PHE A 577 2.03 -2.39 -20.99
N ALA A 578 1.97 -2.57 -22.32
CA ALA A 578 2.46 -1.59 -23.29
C ALA A 578 1.76 -0.23 -23.19
N TYR A 579 0.47 -0.18 -22.81
CA TYR A 579 -0.21 1.08 -22.58
C TYR A 579 0.35 1.81 -21.36
N GLY A 580 0.44 1.14 -20.22
CA GLY A 580 0.95 1.72 -18.98
C GLY A 580 2.40 2.15 -19.08
N ALA A 581 3.28 1.28 -19.51
CA ALA A 581 4.72 1.50 -19.60
C ALA A 581 5.10 2.41 -20.77
N ASN A 582 4.83 2.01 -22.00
CA ASN A 582 5.30 2.72 -23.20
C ASN A 582 4.32 3.79 -23.69
N GLY A 583 3.03 3.72 -23.32
CA GLY A 583 1.98 4.60 -23.83
C GLY A 583 1.49 4.21 -25.23
N LEU A 584 1.69 2.95 -25.66
CA LEU A 584 1.09 2.43 -26.87
C LEU A 584 -0.39 2.15 -26.63
N ARG A 585 -1.28 2.66 -27.48
CA ARG A 585 -2.72 2.47 -27.35
C ARG A 585 -3.13 1.08 -27.82
N VAL A 586 -2.95 0.07 -26.95
CA VAL A 586 -3.36 -1.31 -27.19
C VAL A 586 -4.83 -1.51 -26.85
N TYR A 587 -5.49 -2.48 -27.51
CA TYR A 587 -6.91 -2.79 -27.32
C TYR A 587 -7.14 -3.58 -26.03
N TYR A 588 -6.40 -4.67 -25.80
CA TYR A 588 -6.52 -5.49 -24.60
C TYR A 588 -5.52 -5.05 -23.52
N ARG A 589 -6.02 -4.32 -22.51
CA ARG A 589 -5.22 -3.78 -21.37
C ARG A 589 -5.45 -4.55 -20.08
N ASP A 590 -6.13 -5.70 -20.16
CA ASP A 590 -6.55 -6.47 -18.99
C ASP A 590 -6.03 -7.89 -19.08
N PHE A 591 -5.29 -8.31 -18.07
CA PHE A 591 -4.84 -9.69 -17.92
C PHE A 591 -5.94 -10.60 -17.35
N ARG A 592 -7.12 -10.07 -17.04
CA ARG A 592 -8.26 -10.85 -16.56
C ARG A 592 -8.80 -11.72 -17.66
N THR A 593 -9.29 -12.84 -17.25
CA THR A 593 -9.94 -13.84 -18.05
C THR A 593 -11.05 -13.22 -18.88
N TYR A 594 -10.81 -13.12 -20.13
CA TYR A 594 -11.86 -13.07 -21.13
C TYR A 594 -12.59 -14.40 -21.02
N ARG A 595 -13.88 -14.42 -20.98
CA ARG A 595 -14.77 -15.50 -20.56
C ARG A 595 -14.28 -16.91 -20.92
N ASN A 596 -13.80 -17.65 -19.93
CA ASN A 596 -13.68 -19.08 -20.04
C ASN A 596 -15.01 -19.70 -19.56
N THR A 597 -15.85 -20.14 -20.48
CA THR A 597 -17.13 -20.81 -20.16
C THR A 597 -16.97 -22.07 -19.31
N ASN A 598 -15.75 -22.57 -19.14
CA ASN A 598 -15.45 -23.74 -18.33
C ASN A 598 -14.93 -23.40 -16.91
N ASP A 599 -14.68 -22.13 -16.60
CA ASP A 599 -14.28 -21.72 -15.24
C ASP A 599 -15.50 -21.22 -14.46
N PRO A 600 -15.95 -21.95 -13.44
CA PRO A 600 -17.13 -21.57 -12.64
C PRO A 600 -16.96 -20.23 -11.90
N ARG A 601 -15.75 -19.68 -11.82
CA ARG A 601 -15.48 -18.34 -11.26
C ARG A 601 -15.90 -17.22 -12.18
N THR A 602 -16.06 -17.49 -13.48
CA THR A 602 -16.43 -16.49 -14.49
C THR A 602 -17.94 -16.35 -14.70
N GLU A 603 -18.78 -17.18 -14.06
CA GLU A 603 -20.26 -17.14 -14.17
C GLU A 603 -20.89 -15.80 -13.75
N ASN A 604 -20.20 -15.01 -12.91
CA ASN A 604 -20.67 -13.70 -12.42
C ASN A 604 -19.90 -12.52 -13.03
N GLU A 605 -19.04 -12.73 -14.02
CA GLU A 605 -18.29 -11.65 -14.63
C GLU A 605 -19.11 -10.87 -15.66
N VAL A 606 -18.79 -9.60 -15.75
CA VAL A 606 -19.45 -8.62 -16.61
C VAL A 606 -19.30 -9.05 -18.06
N PRO A 607 -20.34 -8.93 -18.92
CA PRO A 607 -20.27 -9.42 -20.27
C PRO A 607 -19.23 -8.67 -21.10
N GLU A 608 -18.32 -9.41 -21.73
CA GLU A 608 -17.39 -8.95 -22.74
C GLU A 608 -18.17 -8.41 -23.98
N SER A 609 -17.61 -7.41 -24.67
CA SER A 609 -18.21 -6.89 -25.91
C SER A 609 -18.17 -7.95 -27.03
N SER A 610 -19.17 -7.92 -27.92
CA SER A 610 -19.23 -8.84 -29.07
C SER A 610 -18.03 -8.67 -30.00
N GLU A 611 -17.59 -7.44 -30.18
CA GLU A 611 -16.41 -7.09 -30.97
C GLU A 611 -15.15 -7.74 -30.43
N SER A 612 -14.96 -7.70 -29.12
CA SER A 612 -13.81 -8.33 -28.46
C SER A 612 -13.82 -9.84 -28.64
N VAL A 613 -14.99 -10.50 -28.48
CA VAL A 613 -15.12 -11.94 -28.69
C VAL A 613 -14.74 -12.33 -30.12
N LEU A 614 -15.28 -11.65 -31.13
CA LEU A 614 -14.97 -11.91 -32.54
C LEU A 614 -13.48 -11.71 -32.85
N ILE A 615 -12.90 -10.61 -32.39
CA ILE A 615 -11.49 -10.30 -32.66
C ILE A 615 -10.57 -11.36 -32.05
N ARG A 616 -10.74 -11.75 -30.80
CA ARG A 616 -9.83 -12.72 -30.18
C ARG A 616 -10.01 -14.17 -30.68
N THR A 617 -11.19 -14.50 -31.24
CA THR A 617 -11.50 -15.88 -31.65
C THR A 617 -11.46 -16.11 -33.17
N GLU A 618 -11.60 -15.05 -34.00
CA GLU A 618 -11.78 -15.19 -35.46
C GLU A 618 -11.02 -14.12 -36.27
N LEU A 619 -10.05 -13.38 -35.70
CA LEU A 619 -9.32 -12.32 -36.41
C LEU A 619 -8.50 -12.87 -37.59
N ASP A 620 -8.01 -14.08 -37.49
CA ASP A 620 -7.29 -14.80 -38.57
C ASP A 620 -8.14 -14.98 -39.85
N GLU A 621 -9.48 -14.92 -39.73
CA GLU A 621 -10.42 -14.99 -40.85
C GLU A 621 -10.77 -13.61 -41.46
N VAL A 622 -10.10 -12.53 -41.06
CA VAL A 622 -10.44 -11.14 -41.43
C VAL A 622 -10.63 -10.93 -42.96
N SER A 623 -9.87 -11.65 -43.77
CA SER A 623 -9.98 -11.51 -45.25
C SER A 623 -11.29 -12.01 -45.84
N SER A 624 -12.04 -12.85 -45.11
CA SER A 624 -13.27 -13.49 -45.60
C SER A 624 -14.48 -13.32 -44.69
N ASN A 625 -14.25 -13.00 -43.40
CA ASN A 625 -15.29 -12.88 -42.36
C ASN A 625 -15.75 -11.41 -42.21
N VAL A 626 -16.94 -11.10 -42.71
CA VAL A 626 -17.52 -9.75 -42.70
C VAL A 626 -17.79 -9.29 -41.27
N ASP A 627 -18.17 -10.18 -40.35
CA ASP A 627 -18.49 -9.82 -38.96
C ASP A 627 -17.23 -9.36 -38.23
N VAL A 628 -16.09 -10.00 -38.48
CA VAL A 628 -14.77 -9.58 -37.95
C VAL A 628 -14.36 -8.22 -38.51
N GLN A 629 -14.59 -7.98 -39.83
CA GLN A 629 -14.30 -6.69 -40.44
C GLN A 629 -15.15 -5.58 -39.84
N GLU A 630 -16.44 -5.85 -39.54
CA GLU A 630 -17.33 -4.90 -38.87
C GLU A 630 -16.90 -4.63 -37.43
N ALA A 631 -16.48 -5.65 -36.71
CA ALA A 631 -15.93 -5.53 -35.34
C ALA A 631 -14.68 -4.62 -35.30
N LEU A 632 -13.74 -4.83 -36.24
CA LEU A 632 -12.53 -3.98 -36.34
C LEU A 632 -12.87 -2.53 -36.66
N ARG A 633 -13.83 -2.29 -37.61
CA ARG A 633 -14.29 -0.93 -37.91
C ARG A 633 -14.98 -0.27 -36.73
N ALA A 634 -15.72 -1.04 -35.95
CA ALA A 634 -16.43 -0.53 -34.76
C ALA A 634 -15.48 -0.03 -33.70
N ILE A 635 -14.36 -0.74 -33.48
CA ILE A 635 -13.34 -0.32 -32.53
C ILE A 635 -12.28 0.62 -33.12
N GLY A 636 -12.16 0.69 -34.45
CA GLY A 636 -11.20 1.53 -35.17
C GLY A 636 -9.75 0.98 -35.10
N ALA A 637 -9.57 -0.33 -35.07
CA ALA A 637 -8.25 -0.95 -35.04
C ALA A 637 -7.77 -1.27 -36.46
N GLU A 638 -6.51 -0.91 -36.76
CA GLU A 638 -5.84 -1.11 -38.04
C GLU A 638 -4.54 -1.92 -37.95
N TYR A 639 -4.09 -2.22 -36.74
CA TYR A 639 -2.83 -2.89 -36.48
C TYR A 639 -3.00 -4.04 -35.50
N LEU A 640 -2.12 -5.04 -35.63
CA LEU A 640 -1.96 -6.15 -34.68
C LEU A 640 -0.51 -6.22 -34.24
N LEU A 641 -0.28 -6.26 -32.94
CA LEU A 641 1.01 -6.50 -32.29
C LEU A 641 1.02 -7.91 -31.71
N LEU A 642 2.05 -8.68 -32.06
CA LEU A 642 2.41 -9.93 -31.39
C LEU A 642 3.84 -9.78 -30.87
N LEU A 643 4.02 -9.98 -29.58
CA LEU A 643 5.33 -10.00 -28.95
C LEU A 643 5.89 -11.41 -28.89
N ASP A 644 7.16 -11.52 -28.48
CA ASP A 644 7.84 -12.78 -28.33
C ASP A 644 7.17 -13.62 -27.22
N GLU A 645 6.68 -14.79 -27.61
CA GLU A 645 6.24 -15.78 -26.64
C GLU A 645 7.42 -16.56 -26.04
N GLY A 646 8.62 -16.41 -26.60
CA GLY A 646 9.87 -17.07 -26.21
C GLY A 646 9.90 -18.57 -26.53
N ASP A 647 11.02 -19.22 -26.23
CA ASP A 647 11.14 -20.68 -26.25
C ASP A 647 10.34 -21.26 -25.05
N MET A 648 9.09 -21.23 -25.17
CA MET A 648 8.03 -21.33 -24.20
C MET A 648 8.09 -22.54 -23.29
N ASP A 649 8.47 -22.31 -22.05
CA ASP A 649 7.88 -23.06 -20.94
C ASP A 649 6.67 -22.28 -20.43
N ASP A 650 5.60 -22.96 -20.03
CA ASP A 650 4.31 -22.45 -19.48
C ASP A 650 4.41 -21.43 -18.32
N GLN A 651 5.58 -20.94 -18.01
CA GLN A 651 5.87 -20.10 -16.86
C GLN A 651 5.73 -18.59 -17.10
N ARG A 652 5.64 -18.14 -18.35
CA ARG A 652 5.52 -16.74 -18.71
C ARG A 652 4.09 -16.19 -18.59
N HIS A 653 3.11 -17.07 -18.60
CA HIS A 653 1.71 -16.66 -18.55
C HIS A 653 1.24 -16.36 -17.14
N LEU A 654 0.48 -15.30 -16.99
CA LEU A 654 -0.27 -15.09 -15.74
C LEU A 654 -1.30 -16.20 -15.53
N ILE A 655 -1.63 -16.50 -14.29
CA ILE A 655 -2.46 -17.64 -13.82
C ILE A 655 -3.79 -17.80 -14.59
N THR A 656 -4.25 -16.78 -15.29
CA THR A 656 -5.54 -16.73 -15.97
C THR A 656 -5.48 -16.92 -17.47
N TYR A 657 -4.29 -17.08 -18.06
CA TYR A 657 -4.17 -17.29 -19.51
C TYR A 657 -4.74 -18.64 -19.95
N ASN A 658 -5.47 -18.60 -21.04
CA ASN A 658 -5.95 -19.79 -21.72
C ASN A 658 -5.86 -19.57 -23.23
N GLU A 659 -4.88 -20.18 -23.85
CA GLU A 659 -4.55 -20.10 -25.27
C GLU A 659 -5.76 -20.30 -26.17
N THR A 660 -6.65 -21.23 -25.82
CA THR A 660 -7.85 -21.51 -26.64
C THR A 660 -8.83 -20.36 -26.76
N LEU A 661 -8.67 -19.31 -25.96
CA LEU A 661 -9.48 -18.09 -26.03
C LEU A 661 -8.93 -17.06 -27.02
N TRP A 662 -7.72 -17.24 -27.51
CA TRP A 662 -6.96 -16.29 -28.32
C TRP A 662 -6.59 -16.80 -29.70
N THR A 663 -7.05 -17.98 -30.10
CA THR A 663 -6.67 -18.65 -31.35
C THR A 663 -6.86 -17.80 -32.59
N GLY A 664 -7.89 -16.96 -32.63
CA GLY A 664 -8.08 -16.02 -33.76
C GLY A 664 -6.97 -14.97 -33.89
N ILE A 665 -6.14 -14.77 -32.85
CA ILE A 665 -4.99 -13.87 -32.92
C ILE A 665 -3.67 -14.65 -32.95
N THR A 666 -3.50 -15.65 -32.09
CA THR A 666 -2.24 -16.39 -31.97
C THR A 666 -1.94 -17.28 -33.19
N ASP A 667 -2.96 -17.70 -33.95
CA ASP A 667 -2.78 -18.46 -35.17
C ASP A 667 -2.36 -17.60 -36.40
N ILE A 668 -2.26 -16.26 -36.25
CA ILE A 668 -1.84 -15.35 -37.32
C ILE A 668 -0.34 -15.45 -37.55
N SER A 669 0.03 -15.56 -38.82
CA SER A 669 1.41 -15.63 -39.29
C SER A 669 1.65 -14.73 -40.50
N ASP A 670 2.88 -14.56 -40.93
CA ASP A 670 3.26 -13.78 -42.11
C ASP A 670 2.58 -14.28 -43.42
N ALA A 671 2.01 -15.48 -43.42
CA ALA A 671 1.27 -16.06 -44.54
C ALA A 671 -0.27 -15.89 -44.42
N THR A 672 -0.79 -15.41 -43.30
CA THR A 672 -2.23 -15.29 -43.08
C THR A 672 -2.80 -14.17 -43.95
N PRO A 673 -3.83 -14.45 -44.79
CA PRO A 673 -4.43 -13.42 -45.67
C PRO A 673 -5.07 -12.29 -44.85
N GLY A 674 -4.79 -11.05 -45.23
CA GLY A 674 -5.31 -9.87 -44.54
C GLY A 674 -4.31 -9.24 -43.55
N PHE A 675 -3.09 -9.73 -43.51
CA PHE A 675 -2.04 -9.19 -42.65
C PHE A 675 -0.79 -8.86 -43.45
N GLU A 676 -0.31 -7.62 -43.31
CA GLU A 676 0.92 -7.13 -43.94
C GLU A 676 1.95 -6.83 -42.85
N VAL A 677 3.11 -7.47 -42.86
CA VAL A 677 4.20 -7.20 -41.91
C VAL A 677 4.74 -5.79 -42.13
N ILE A 678 4.67 -4.95 -41.09
CA ILE A 678 5.20 -3.59 -41.09
C ILE A 678 6.53 -3.52 -40.35
N LEU A 679 6.63 -4.22 -39.20
CA LEU A 679 7.84 -4.30 -38.39
C LEU A 679 8.02 -5.74 -37.91
N SER A 680 9.27 -6.22 -37.87
CA SER A 680 9.60 -7.55 -37.37
C SER A 680 10.98 -7.58 -36.72
N GLU A 681 11.09 -8.22 -35.57
CA GLU A 681 12.34 -8.52 -34.86
C GLU A 681 12.20 -9.89 -34.18
N GLY A 682 13.08 -10.85 -34.55
CA GLY A 682 12.87 -12.22 -34.08
C GLY A 682 11.51 -12.77 -34.52
N ASP A 683 10.70 -13.19 -33.60
CA ASP A 683 9.30 -13.60 -33.78
C ASP A 683 8.29 -12.50 -33.45
N MET A 684 8.70 -11.38 -32.89
CA MET A 684 7.85 -10.20 -32.70
C MET A 684 7.40 -9.60 -34.03
N ARG A 685 6.14 -9.23 -34.13
CA ARG A 685 5.51 -8.72 -35.36
C ARG A 685 4.59 -7.54 -35.06
N LEU A 686 4.68 -6.54 -35.93
CA LEU A 686 3.60 -5.57 -36.14
C LEU A 686 3.01 -5.81 -37.52
N TYR A 687 1.73 -6.13 -37.56
CA TYR A 687 0.98 -6.26 -38.80
C TYR A 687 0.07 -5.04 -39.03
N ARG A 688 -0.07 -4.63 -40.30
CA ARG A 688 -1.24 -3.85 -40.74
C ARG A 688 -2.33 -4.81 -41.12
N ILE A 689 -3.56 -4.56 -40.68
CA ILE A 689 -4.75 -5.35 -41.04
C ILE A 689 -5.32 -4.78 -42.33
N THR A 690 -5.44 -5.63 -43.35
CA THR A 690 -5.90 -5.24 -44.69
C THR A 690 -7.05 -6.15 -45.14
N TYR A 691 -8.25 -5.56 -45.44
CA TYR A 691 -9.44 -6.32 -45.83
C TYR A 691 -10.40 -5.50 -46.71
#